data_389db3c717e447905850fa75804f30c4
#
_entry.id   389db3c717e447905850fa75804f30c4
#
_cell.length_a   1.000
_cell.length_b   1.000
_cell.length_c   1.000
_cell.angle_alpha   90.00
_cell.angle_beta   90.00
_cell.angle_gamma   90.00
#
_symmetry.space_group_name_H-M   'P 1'
#
loop_
_entity.id
_entity.type
_entity.pdbx_description
1 polymer ?
#
loop_
_entity_poly.entity_id
_entity_poly.type
_entity_poly.pdbx_seq_one_letter_code
_entity_poly.pdbx_strand_id
1 'polypeptide(L)'
;MAGCIVRTNRRGGPADWLALCPHAEVRASSAFFVRTSRWELGISTVSALSNRSSFHVPSCLAVHTWMPVAHVRAHERTIAIFTIIHDHNSVFHEGEEDMPAKRSQNSSSSVRSAPQPRQSGNSARKGEPPSTSQDIRASFLRFFEQRDHYRMPSSSLIPPSDDPTVLLTTAGMQQMIPYFLDRMTPPSMRLTSVQKCFRTTDIDEVGDASHLTFFEMLGNFAVGAYFKREAIAYAWELLTQVYKLPPGRLFPTVHPDDEEAPGYWQEVAGIPADGITRLGDNWWGPPGASGPCGPDSEIYYDRGVELGCGEPDCAPGCDRCERYLEVWNLVFMQYYQDTDGTRTLLKQPNIDTGMGLERLTMVLQGKNSVFETDLFRPIIDKFAALAHTSYGENAEHDRALRVIADHGRALVFLAGDGVLPSNTGRGYIFRRVLRRAVRYGRMLGLEGLFLAEAADTVIGLMKGHYEELAARRDQIVDIISTEERRFNQTLTLGMQLLTRELDALEKAGKHEVPGELAFKLYDTHGFPVELTAEVARERGMTVDRAGYDGAMLRQQEQQAKSGHIFVREQEEEAWAKVSNGLPTTRFTGYEGELGSSQIVAMLINGKPADEVSAPQAAALVLEETPFYAEAGGQMGDHGVIGSQTGIFQVSDTQRPVPGLIVHYGTMIEGHLRVGSEVRAEVDAARRQAIMRNHSATHLLHRALKDILGKQVHQQGSLVAPDRLRFDFNMTRPLTTEELREIDQQVNSAVLANHPVRTEIMPYQEALATGAMALFSEKYGDTVRVVTMGTSKELCGGTHVAATGQIGLYLTTQEAGTAAGIRRVEALTGTGAEMFVHRRNDLVSGLAGRLQTTPDALADRVRQLQEELNEARRSLATVQRNQAREEAARLAATPTEVNGIPLVAAVVSAPDVKTLGEMSDGIRSRLGSGVILLAMENDGQAQFIVTIDDALTKRGLNAGKIAAAVAERLGGRGGGRPNSAQGGSNDTRNLRATIAEAGALIA
;
A
#
# COMPACT_ATOMS: atom_id res chain seq x y z
N MET A 1 3.80 13.50 -12.68
CA MET A 1 3.58 14.16 -13.99
C MET A 1 4.18 13.25 -15.04
N ALA A 2 3.36 12.60 -15.84
CA ALA A 2 3.82 11.73 -16.91
C ALA A 2 4.03 12.58 -18.16
N GLY A 3 5.27 12.65 -18.63
CA GLY A 3 5.60 13.27 -19.90
C GLY A 3 5.22 12.35 -21.06
N CYS A 4 4.23 12.74 -21.83
CA CYS A 4 3.90 12.12 -23.10
C CYS A 4 4.96 12.50 -24.15
N ILE A 5 5.66 11.50 -24.66
CA ILE A 5 6.43 11.63 -25.89
C ILE A 5 5.49 11.30 -27.06
N VAL A 6 5.15 12.32 -27.84
CA VAL A 6 4.40 12.18 -29.07
C VAL A 6 5.41 11.89 -30.19
N ARG A 7 5.36 10.68 -30.77
CA ARG A 7 6.03 10.38 -32.04
C ARG A 7 5.20 10.96 -33.18
N THR A 8 5.72 11.97 -33.87
CA THR A 8 5.15 12.46 -35.13
C THR A 8 5.79 11.74 -36.29
N ASN A 9 4.96 10.99 -37.01
CA ASN A 9 5.29 10.42 -38.30
C ASN A 9 5.31 11.53 -39.36
N ARG A 10 6.45 11.76 -40.03
CA ARG A 10 6.61 12.66 -41.20
C ARG A 10 6.37 11.89 -42.49
N ARG A 11 5.42 12.31 -43.25
CA ARG A 11 5.51 12.27 -44.73
C ARG A 11 4.69 13.42 -45.33
N GLY A 12 5.35 14.22 -46.25
CA GLY A 12 4.75 15.04 -47.28
C GLY A 12 4.89 16.55 -47.09
N GLY A 13 5.90 17.15 -47.70
CA GLY A 13 6.00 18.61 -47.94
C GLY A 13 5.33 19.02 -49.24
N PRO A 14 5.60 20.25 -49.82
CA PRO A 14 5.39 21.55 -49.19
C PRO A 14 4.45 22.45 -50.05
N ALA A 15 3.89 23.52 -49.50
CA ALA A 15 3.65 24.80 -50.22
C ALA A 15 2.88 25.82 -49.36
N ASP A 16 3.57 26.89 -49.06
CA ASP A 16 3.19 28.32 -49.11
C ASP A 16 1.77 28.79 -48.77
N TRP A 17 1.67 29.80 -47.94
CA TRP A 17 1.28 31.21 -48.05
C TRP A 17 0.72 31.83 -46.78
N LEU A 18 1.49 32.75 -46.25
CA LEU A 18 1.19 34.15 -45.80
C LEU A 18 -0.16 34.49 -45.12
N ALA A 19 0.02 34.96 -43.85
CA ALA A 19 -0.42 36.25 -43.32
C ALA A 19 -1.91 36.62 -43.31
N LEU A 20 -2.39 36.97 -42.13
CA LEU A 20 -2.96 38.27 -41.75
C LEU A 20 -3.86 38.14 -40.51
N CYS A 21 -3.48 38.79 -39.41
CA CYS A 21 -4.43 39.40 -38.46
C CYS A 21 -5.07 40.62 -39.10
N PRO A 22 -6.24 41.15 -38.77
CA PRO A 22 -6.43 41.71 -37.41
C PRO A 22 -7.90 41.73 -36.92
N HIS A 23 -8.03 42.05 -35.59
CA HIS A 23 -9.08 42.83 -34.89
C HIS A 23 -10.57 42.67 -35.28
N ALA A 24 -11.39 42.41 -34.26
CA ALA A 24 -12.49 43.31 -33.91
C ALA A 24 -13.21 42.86 -32.62
N GLU A 25 -13.35 43.83 -31.76
CA GLU A 25 -14.33 43.95 -30.69
C GLU A 25 -15.76 43.72 -31.20
N VAL A 26 -16.68 43.35 -30.30
CA VAL A 26 -17.92 44.08 -30.06
C VAL A 26 -18.83 43.30 -29.08
N ARG A 27 -19.06 43.93 -27.91
CA ARG A 27 -20.28 44.16 -27.11
C ARG A 27 -21.38 43.07 -26.98
N ALA A 28 -21.58 42.77 -25.71
CA ALA A 28 -22.78 42.84 -24.88
C ALA A 28 -24.19 42.86 -25.51
N SER A 29 -25.10 42.04 -25.02
CA SER A 29 -26.36 42.43 -24.44
C SER A 29 -27.30 41.28 -24.09
N SER A 30 -27.93 41.43 -22.92
CA SER A 30 -29.34 41.09 -22.53
C SER A 30 -29.64 39.64 -22.21
N ALA A 31 -29.74 39.32 -20.92
CA ALA A 31 -30.93 39.40 -20.08
C ALA A 31 -32.08 38.51 -20.56
N PHE A 32 -32.47 37.49 -19.78
CA PHE A 32 -33.86 37.29 -19.36
C PHE A 32 -34.02 36.12 -18.36
N PHE A 33 -34.61 36.52 -17.27
CA PHE A 33 -35.64 35.91 -16.38
C PHE A 33 -35.29 34.67 -15.47
N VAL A 34 -35.39 35.06 -14.25
CA VAL A 34 -35.65 34.35 -12.99
C VAL A 34 -36.95 33.55 -13.04
N ARG A 35 -36.93 32.32 -12.48
CA ARG A 35 -38.11 31.82 -11.76
C ARG A 35 -37.69 31.04 -10.52
N THR A 36 -37.95 31.69 -9.41
CA THR A 36 -37.98 31.16 -8.06
C THR A 36 -39.23 30.30 -7.85
N SER A 37 -39.10 29.18 -7.18
CA SER A 37 -40.22 28.59 -6.44
C SER A 37 -39.77 28.26 -5.02
N ARG A 38 -40.30 29.06 -4.11
CA ARG A 38 -40.34 28.85 -2.65
C ARG A 38 -41.16 27.61 -2.32
N TRP A 39 -40.74 26.86 -1.31
CA TRP A 39 -41.64 26.12 -0.44
C TRP A 39 -41.32 26.48 1.01
N GLU A 40 -42.28 27.17 1.64
CA GLU A 40 -42.39 27.43 3.08
C GLU A 40 -43.09 26.26 3.75
N LEU A 41 -42.62 25.88 4.93
CA LEU A 41 -43.41 25.22 6.00
C LEU A 41 -42.62 25.51 7.27
N GLY A 42 -43.07 26.25 8.20
CA GLY A 42 -44.25 26.16 9.02
C GLY A 42 -43.76 26.04 10.47
N ILE A 43 -43.47 27.19 11.14
CA ILE A 43 -43.09 27.27 12.56
C ILE A 43 -44.38 27.53 13.34
N SER A 44 -44.69 26.61 14.26
CA SER A 44 -45.72 26.86 15.29
C SER A 44 -45.04 27.31 16.57
N THR A 45 -45.29 28.54 16.91
CA THR A 45 -45.03 29.19 18.19
C THR A 45 -46.01 28.72 19.27
N VAL A 46 -45.52 28.46 20.48
CA VAL A 46 -46.30 28.63 21.69
C VAL A 46 -45.48 29.46 22.65
N SER A 47 -46.04 30.57 23.00
CA SER A 47 -45.55 31.63 23.90
C SER A 47 -46.00 31.43 25.34
N ALA A 48 -45.16 31.95 26.21
CA ALA A 48 -45.38 32.70 27.43
C ALA A 48 -45.69 31.96 28.75
N LEU A 49 -44.91 32.21 29.73
CA LEU A 49 -45.22 33.12 30.83
C LEU A 49 -44.05 33.34 31.78
N SER A 50 -43.91 34.62 32.08
CA SER A 50 -43.00 35.24 33.03
C SER A 50 -43.21 34.79 34.47
N ASN A 51 -42.12 34.77 35.30
CA ASN A 51 -42.11 35.62 36.50
C ASN A 51 -40.71 35.77 37.09
N ARG A 52 -40.51 37.00 37.51
CA ARG A 52 -39.34 37.57 38.20
C ARG A 52 -39.18 36.99 39.63
N SER A 53 -37.98 36.87 40.08
CA SER A 53 -37.55 37.54 41.37
C SER A 53 -36.03 37.53 41.47
N SER A 54 -35.53 38.74 41.64
CA SER A 54 -34.18 39.13 42.00
C SER A 54 -33.87 38.74 43.45
N PHE A 55 -32.57 38.44 43.74
CA PHE A 55 -31.90 38.96 44.95
C PHE A 55 -30.39 38.79 44.83
N HIS A 56 -29.69 39.91 44.81
CA HIS A 56 -28.49 40.42 45.45
C HIS A 56 -27.29 39.49 45.76
N VAL A 57 -26.15 39.99 45.27
CA VAL A 57 -24.79 39.84 45.75
C VAL A 57 -24.62 40.65 47.04
N PRO A 58 -23.78 40.24 47.98
CA PRO A 58 -22.58 41.07 48.21
C PRO A 58 -21.26 40.32 48.38
N SER A 59 -20.24 41.00 47.85
CA SER A 59 -18.82 40.86 48.12
C SER A 59 -18.46 41.00 49.64
N CYS A 60 -17.35 40.35 50.04
CA CYS A 60 -16.27 41.04 50.77
C CYS A 60 -15.15 40.06 51.20
N LEU A 61 -13.94 40.43 50.76
CA LEU A 61 -12.67 40.59 51.49
C LEU A 61 -12.06 39.46 52.29
N ALA A 62 -10.90 39.16 51.80
CA ALA A 62 -9.57 38.89 52.38
C ALA A 62 -9.39 38.92 53.91
N VAL A 63 -8.50 38.10 54.46
CA VAL A 63 -7.34 38.41 55.27
C VAL A 63 -6.59 37.15 55.72
N HIS A 64 -5.31 37.09 55.38
CA HIS A 64 -4.11 36.63 56.10
C HIS A 64 -4.18 35.68 57.31
N THR A 65 -3.31 34.73 57.31
CA THR A 65 -2.05 34.49 58.06
C THR A 65 -1.97 33.24 58.91
N TRP A 66 -0.80 32.63 58.78
CA TRP A 66 0.07 31.93 59.77
C TRP A 66 -0.13 30.44 60.11
N MET A 67 1.00 29.77 59.79
CA MET A 67 1.42 28.49 60.40
C MET A 67 1.46 28.51 61.94
N PRO A 68 1.55 27.38 62.65
CA PRO A 68 2.82 26.70 62.76
C PRO A 68 2.83 25.14 62.85
N VAL A 69 4.00 24.67 62.58
CA VAL A 69 4.64 23.36 62.87
C VAL A 69 4.28 22.73 64.19
N ALA A 70 4.03 21.42 64.20
CA ALA A 70 4.26 20.58 65.39
C ALA A 70 4.78 19.17 64.95
N HIS A 71 6.00 18.89 65.39
CA HIS A 71 6.61 17.57 65.44
C HIS A 71 5.88 16.63 66.37
N VAL A 72 5.72 15.35 66.02
CA VAL A 72 5.72 14.24 66.97
C VAL A 72 6.43 13.02 66.40
N ARG A 73 7.29 12.45 67.22
CA ARG A 73 8.25 11.35 66.96
C ARG A 73 7.59 9.98 66.88
N ALA A 74 8.27 9.19 66.08
CA ALA A 74 8.61 7.77 66.14
C ALA A 74 7.90 6.82 67.13
N HIS A 75 7.47 5.69 66.58
CA HIS A 75 7.67 4.39 67.24
C HIS A 75 7.92 3.29 66.26
N GLU A 76 9.08 2.69 66.42
CA GLU A 76 9.48 1.42 65.73
C GLU A 76 8.58 0.27 66.21
N ARG A 77 8.23 -0.63 65.29
CA ARG A 77 8.10 -2.05 65.60
C ARG A 77 8.50 -2.89 64.39
N THR A 78 9.59 -3.55 64.61
CA THR A 78 10.13 -4.71 63.87
C THR A 78 9.12 -5.83 63.73
N ILE A 79 8.96 -6.39 62.53
CA ILE A 79 8.49 -7.76 62.33
C ILE A 79 9.35 -8.42 61.25
N ALA A 80 9.77 -9.62 61.59
CA ALA A 80 10.83 -10.42 61.01
C ALA A 80 10.53 -11.03 59.64
N ILE A 81 11.63 -11.20 58.95
CA ILE A 81 11.88 -11.99 57.74
C ILE A 81 11.58 -13.48 58.00
N PHE A 82 10.91 -14.15 57.08
CA PHE A 82 11.07 -15.59 56.86
C PHE A 82 11.49 -15.85 55.42
N THR A 83 12.79 -16.20 55.32
CA THR A 83 13.42 -16.81 54.16
C THR A 83 13.16 -18.32 54.22
N ILE A 84 12.67 -18.89 53.18
CA ILE A 84 12.72 -20.34 52.95
C ILE A 84 13.63 -20.61 51.77
N ILE A 85 14.84 -21.10 52.11
CA ILE A 85 15.79 -21.76 51.22
C ILE A 85 15.39 -23.24 51.19
N HIS A 86 15.34 -23.82 49.96
CA HIS A 86 15.46 -25.26 49.82
C HIS A 86 16.63 -25.57 48.91
N ASP A 87 17.69 -26.05 49.54
CA ASP A 87 18.82 -26.78 49.00
C ASP A 87 18.42 -28.16 48.50
N HIS A 88 19.02 -28.57 47.42
CA HIS A 88 19.40 -29.96 47.17
C HIS A 88 20.78 -30.02 46.51
N ASN A 89 21.77 -30.33 47.33
CA ASN A 89 23.11 -30.81 47.07
C ASN A 89 23.12 -32.29 46.75
N SER A 90 24.05 -32.71 45.87
CA SER A 90 24.87 -33.94 45.99
C SER A 90 25.97 -33.85 44.92
N VAL A 91 27.22 -33.56 45.25
CA VAL A 91 28.26 -34.23 45.97
C VAL A 91 28.96 -35.37 45.20
N PHE A 92 30.28 -35.15 45.10
CA PHE A 92 31.49 -35.99 45.05
C PHE A 92 32.14 -36.12 43.67
N HIS A 93 33.50 -36.07 43.45
CA HIS A 93 34.65 -36.12 44.33
C HIS A 93 35.87 -35.49 43.64
N GLU A 94 36.82 -35.07 44.45
CA GLU A 94 38.17 -34.56 44.23
C GLU A 94 39.14 -35.59 43.63
N GLY A 95 40.22 -35.09 43.05
CA GLY A 95 41.42 -35.81 42.72
C GLY A 95 42.52 -34.89 42.22
N GLU A 96 43.27 -34.29 43.16
CA GLU A 96 44.59 -33.71 42.90
C GLU A 96 45.59 -34.79 42.60
N GLU A 97 46.54 -34.52 41.69
CA GLU A 97 47.97 -34.90 41.85
C GLU A 97 48.88 -34.22 40.84
N ASP A 98 49.79 -33.48 41.34
CA ASP A 98 51.18 -33.13 41.05
C ASP A 98 51.77 -33.06 39.64
N MET A 99 52.42 -31.91 39.45
CA MET A 99 53.43 -31.61 38.45
C MET A 99 54.76 -32.40 38.68
N PRO A 100 55.57 -32.55 37.62
CA PRO A 100 56.75 -31.70 37.56
C PRO A 100 57.14 -31.17 36.17
N ALA A 101 57.82 -30.03 36.25
CA ALA A 101 58.40 -29.30 35.14
C ALA A 101 59.55 -30.00 34.41
N LYS A 102 59.65 -29.85 33.07
CA LYS A 102 60.93 -29.76 32.36
C LYS A 102 60.84 -29.09 30.98
N ARG A 103 61.60 -27.97 30.86
CA ARG A 103 62.41 -27.41 29.76
C ARG A 103 61.98 -27.54 28.30
N SER A 104 61.75 -26.37 27.78
CA SER A 104 62.19 -25.76 26.51
C SER A 104 62.67 -26.65 25.38
N GLN A 105 62.03 -26.59 24.21
CA GLN A 105 62.69 -26.42 22.91
C GLN A 105 61.71 -25.77 21.90
N ASN A 106 62.24 -24.76 21.21
CA ASN A 106 61.64 -24.04 20.07
C ASN A 106 61.23 -24.99 18.96
N SER A 107 60.04 -24.91 18.49
CA SER A 107 59.69 -25.22 17.11
C SER A 107 58.48 -24.42 16.68
N SER A 108 58.69 -23.58 15.67
CA SER A 108 57.68 -22.87 14.88
C SER A 108 56.58 -23.81 14.42
N SER A 109 55.33 -23.59 14.89
CA SER A 109 54.14 -24.24 14.32
C SER A 109 53.23 -23.20 13.68
N SER A 110 53.13 -23.33 12.39
CA SER A 110 52.14 -22.71 11.51
C SER A 110 50.75 -22.85 12.10
N VAL A 111 50.05 -21.68 12.17
CA VAL A 111 48.64 -21.57 12.42
C VAL A 111 47.91 -22.29 11.27
N ARG A 112 47.28 -23.41 11.56
CA ARG A 112 46.31 -24.04 10.66
C ARG A 112 45.06 -23.25 10.66
N SER A 113 44.77 -22.53 9.55
CA SER A 113 43.49 -21.98 9.19
C SER A 113 42.41 -23.07 9.13
N ALA A 114 41.24 -22.79 9.60
CA ALA A 114 40.03 -23.61 9.52
C ALA A 114 39.71 -23.98 8.06
N PRO A 115 39.15 -25.16 7.79
CA PRO A 115 38.84 -25.56 6.42
C PRO A 115 37.74 -24.67 5.85
N GLN A 116 38.04 -23.95 4.77
CA GLN A 116 37.05 -23.31 3.92
C GLN A 116 36.13 -24.39 3.31
N PRO A 117 34.82 -24.10 3.15
CA PRO A 117 33.94 -25.01 2.45
C PRO A 117 34.40 -25.18 1.01
N ARG A 118 34.52 -26.41 0.60
CA ARG A 118 34.88 -26.79 -0.78
C ARG A 118 33.81 -26.22 -1.71
N GLN A 119 34.14 -25.20 -2.47
CA GLN A 119 33.42 -24.81 -3.66
C GLN A 119 33.47 -25.99 -4.63
N SER A 120 32.30 -26.52 -4.99
CA SER A 120 32.15 -27.42 -6.13
C SER A 120 32.29 -26.57 -7.41
N GLY A 121 33.51 -26.25 -7.75
CA GLY A 121 33.87 -25.58 -9.00
C GLY A 121 33.88 -26.60 -10.11
N ASN A 122 32.94 -26.52 -11.01
CA ASN A 122 33.08 -27.02 -12.36
C ASN A 122 34.18 -26.12 -13.00
N SER A 123 35.41 -26.58 -13.06
CA SER A 123 36.49 -25.82 -13.68
C SER A 123 36.23 -25.77 -15.19
N ALA A 124 35.79 -24.59 -15.69
CA ALA A 124 35.84 -24.29 -17.11
C ALA A 124 37.18 -24.70 -17.68
N ARG A 125 37.19 -25.51 -18.72
CA ARG A 125 38.43 -25.91 -19.42
C ARG A 125 39.11 -24.64 -19.89
N LYS A 126 40.40 -24.48 -19.56
CA LYS A 126 41.16 -23.32 -19.98
C LYS A 126 41.10 -23.16 -21.51
N GLY A 127 40.41 -22.06 -21.97
CA GLY A 127 40.36 -21.69 -23.36
C GLY A 127 38.97 -21.72 -24.03
N GLU A 128 37.95 -22.29 -23.38
CA GLU A 128 36.57 -22.21 -23.86
C GLU A 128 35.89 -20.93 -23.35
N PRO A 129 35.01 -20.26 -24.16
CA PRO A 129 34.28 -19.12 -23.70
C PRO A 129 33.29 -19.50 -22.59
N PRO A 130 32.94 -18.61 -21.67
CA PRO A 130 31.93 -18.86 -20.65
C PRO A 130 30.57 -19.12 -21.34
N SER A 131 29.92 -20.19 -20.92
CA SER A 131 28.68 -20.65 -21.57
C SER A 131 27.45 -20.58 -20.65
N THR A 132 27.65 -20.48 -19.33
CA THR A 132 26.53 -20.30 -18.40
C THR A 132 26.43 -18.84 -17.96
N SER A 133 25.22 -18.40 -17.63
CA SER A 133 24.97 -17.04 -17.11
C SER A 133 25.83 -16.73 -15.86
N GLN A 134 26.06 -17.73 -15.01
CA GLN A 134 26.93 -17.62 -13.84
C GLN A 134 28.38 -17.37 -14.22
N ASP A 135 28.91 -18.11 -15.22
CA ASP A 135 30.26 -17.95 -15.72
C ASP A 135 30.45 -16.61 -16.42
N ILE A 136 29.43 -16.14 -17.14
CA ILE A 136 29.42 -14.83 -17.82
C ILE A 136 29.54 -13.71 -16.78
N ARG A 137 28.71 -13.72 -15.72
CA ARG A 137 28.84 -12.74 -14.61
C ARG A 137 30.24 -12.79 -13.98
N ALA A 138 30.72 -13.97 -13.65
CA ALA A 138 32.00 -14.13 -13.00
C ALA A 138 33.16 -13.70 -13.90
N SER A 139 33.10 -13.96 -15.21
CA SER A 139 34.13 -13.56 -16.16
C SER A 139 34.16 -12.05 -16.39
N PHE A 140 33.01 -11.41 -16.47
CA PHE A 140 32.89 -9.95 -16.58
C PHE A 140 33.53 -9.25 -15.37
N LEU A 141 33.10 -9.59 -14.18
CA LEU A 141 33.64 -8.98 -12.95
C LEU A 141 35.15 -9.23 -12.84
N ARG A 142 35.62 -10.43 -13.10
CA ARG A 142 37.07 -10.78 -13.06
C ARG A 142 37.86 -9.99 -14.10
N PHE A 143 37.30 -9.79 -15.30
CA PHE A 143 37.96 -9.03 -16.36
C PHE A 143 38.25 -7.58 -15.93
N PHE A 144 37.29 -6.94 -15.29
CA PHE A 144 37.41 -5.57 -14.81
C PHE A 144 38.20 -5.48 -13.49
N GLU A 145 38.04 -6.43 -12.56
CA GLU A 145 38.88 -6.53 -11.35
C GLU A 145 40.38 -6.62 -11.69
N GLN A 146 40.75 -7.39 -12.76
CA GLN A 146 42.12 -7.46 -13.27
C GLN A 146 42.64 -6.17 -13.88
N ARG A 147 41.75 -5.17 -14.06
CA ARG A 147 42.05 -3.82 -14.59
C ARG A 147 41.79 -2.74 -13.55
N ASP A 148 41.99 -3.12 -12.28
CA ASP A 148 41.88 -2.23 -11.11
C ASP A 148 40.50 -1.62 -10.88
N HIS A 149 39.44 -2.26 -11.36
CA HIS A 149 38.08 -1.85 -11.04
C HIS A 149 37.62 -2.45 -9.70
N TYR A 150 37.11 -1.60 -8.83
CA TYR A 150 36.50 -2.02 -7.58
C TYR A 150 35.11 -2.59 -7.84
N ARG A 151 34.84 -3.80 -7.33
CA ARG A 151 33.53 -4.44 -7.47
C ARG A 151 32.52 -3.84 -6.51
N MET A 152 31.50 -3.17 -7.07
CA MET A 152 30.35 -2.67 -6.33
C MET A 152 29.30 -3.77 -6.19
N PRO A 153 28.65 -3.90 -5.03
CA PRO A 153 27.46 -4.76 -4.91
C PRO A 153 26.31 -4.18 -5.76
N SER A 154 25.37 -5.05 -6.14
CA SER A 154 24.11 -4.60 -6.73
C SER A 154 23.33 -3.75 -5.72
N SER A 155 22.89 -2.58 -6.13
CA SER A 155 21.94 -1.80 -5.33
C SER A 155 20.54 -2.39 -5.39
N SER A 156 19.65 -1.92 -4.51
CA SER A 156 18.24 -2.30 -4.51
C SER A 156 17.54 -1.85 -5.79
N LEU A 157 16.47 -2.55 -6.18
CA LEU A 157 15.52 -2.08 -7.19
C LEU A 157 14.77 -0.82 -6.73
N ILE A 158 14.74 -0.54 -5.43
CA ILE A 158 14.26 0.73 -4.88
C ILE A 158 15.42 1.72 -4.94
N PRO A 159 15.37 2.75 -5.82
CA PRO A 159 16.44 3.71 -5.96
C PRO A 159 16.65 4.50 -4.66
N PRO A 160 17.85 5.07 -4.42
CA PRO A 160 18.06 6.01 -3.32
C PRO A 160 17.12 7.20 -3.42
N SER A 161 16.84 7.82 -2.29
CA SER A 161 15.79 8.85 -2.12
C SER A 161 16.09 10.20 -2.76
N ASP A 162 17.31 10.43 -3.15
CA ASP A 162 17.76 11.64 -3.82
C ASP A 162 17.46 11.66 -5.33
N ASP A 163 16.89 10.57 -5.85
CA ASP A 163 16.33 10.51 -7.21
C ASP A 163 14.81 10.21 -7.18
N PRO A 164 13.96 11.24 -7.00
CA PRO A 164 12.51 11.06 -7.01
C PRO A 164 11.93 10.86 -8.41
N THR A 165 12.74 10.94 -9.46
CA THR A 165 12.28 10.95 -10.86
C THR A 165 11.99 9.56 -11.41
N VAL A 166 12.52 8.50 -10.79
CA VAL A 166 12.32 7.10 -11.18
C VAL A 166 11.71 6.25 -10.06
N LEU A 167 10.75 5.42 -10.42
CA LEU A 167 10.10 4.52 -9.45
C LEU A 167 10.97 3.32 -9.05
N LEU A 168 11.73 2.79 -9.99
CA LEU A 168 12.58 1.61 -9.81
C LEU A 168 13.92 1.85 -10.50
N THR A 169 14.97 1.16 -10.06
CA THR A 169 16.33 1.22 -10.65
C THR A 169 16.29 0.66 -12.08
N THR A 170 16.55 1.50 -13.08
CA THR A 170 16.45 1.18 -14.51
C THR A 170 17.80 0.91 -15.17
N ALA A 171 18.92 1.35 -14.55
CA ALA A 171 20.27 1.24 -15.10
C ALA A 171 21.33 1.10 -14.01
N GLY A 172 22.47 0.53 -14.38
CA GLY A 172 23.61 0.30 -13.47
C GLY A 172 24.21 1.58 -12.89
N MET A 173 24.15 2.67 -13.63
CA MET A 173 24.73 3.95 -13.24
C MET A 173 23.99 4.69 -12.14
N GLN A 174 22.74 4.34 -11.85
CA GLN A 174 21.96 5.11 -10.87
C GLN A 174 22.62 5.15 -9.48
N GLN A 175 23.27 4.08 -9.06
CA GLN A 175 24.07 4.10 -7.84
C GLN A 175 25.39 4.89 -7.98
N MET A 176 25.80 5.24 -9.22
CA MET A 176 27.05 5.99 -9.49
C MET A 176 26.82 7.49 -9.63
N ILE A 177 25.56 7.96 -9.77
CA ILE A 177 25.21 9.39 -9.93
C ILE A 177 25.90 10.30 -8.91
N PRO A 178 25.93 9.98 -7.59
CA PRO A 178 26.60 10.84 -6.63
C PRO A 178 28.11 11.02 -6.90
N TYR A 179 28.76 10.01 -7.47
CA TYR A 179 30.18 10.04 -7.84
C TYR A 179 30.41 10.84 -9.13
N PHE A 180 29.56 10.67 -10.13
CA PHE A 180 29.63 11.40 -11.40
C PHE A 180 29.40 12.91 -11.22
N LEU A 181 28.59 13.27 -10.22
CA LEU A 181 28.29 14.65 -9.87
C LEU A 181 29.21 15.23 -8.79
N ASP A 182 30.30 14.54 -8.41
CA ASP A 182 31.26 14.95 -7.36
C ASP A 182 30.57 15.28 -6.01
N ARG A 183 29.42 14.66 -5.73
CA ARG A 183 28.69 14.80 -4.46
C ARG A 183 29.24 13.86 -3.38
N MET A 184 29.84 12.77 -3.77
CA MET A 184 30.45 11.76 -2.89
C MET A 184 31.77 11.26 -3.47
N THR A 185 32.71 10.92 -2.61
CA THR A 185 33.96 10.27 -3.03
C THR A 185 33.73 8.79 -3.32
N PRO A 186 34.02 8.29 -4.53
CA PRO A 186 33.87 6.87 -4.84
C PRO A 186 34.91 6.00 -4.10
N PRO A 187 34.63 4.72 -3.82
CA PRO A 187 35.59 3.81 -3.21
C PRO A 187 36.80 3.53 -4.12
N SER A 188 36.65 3.72 -5.42
CA SER A 188 37.71 3.73 -6.45
C SER A 188 37.23 4.57 -7.62
N MET A 189 38.16 5.15 -8.37
CA MET A 189 37.85 5.88 -9.61
C MET A 189 37.46 4.94 -10.77
N ARG A 190 37.64 3.64 -10.60
CA ARG A 190 37.25 2.58 -11.55
C ARG A 190 36.37 1.58 -10.82
N LEU A 191 35.12 1.39 -11.30
CA LEU A 191 34.10 0.59 -10.64
C LEU A 191 33.54 -0.44 -11.62
N THR A 192 33.05 -1.57 -11.12
CA THR A 192 32.31 -2.57 -11.90
C THR A 192 31.20 -3.19 -11.07
N SER A 193 30.08 -3.50 -11.70
CA SER A 193 28.94 -4.16 -11.00
C SER A 193 28.13 -5.07 -11.93
N VAL A 194 27.36 -5.94 -11.31
CA VAL A 194 26.22 -6.63 -11.90
C VAL A 194 24.99 -6.07 -11.19
N GLN A 195 24.23 -5.22 -11.85
CA GLN A 195 23.13 -4.47 -11.25
C GLN A 195 21.76 -5.03 -11.62
N LYS A 196 20.92 -5.25 -10.61
CA LYS A 196 19.48 -5.52 -10.79
C LYS A 196 18.80 -4.30 -11.40
N CYS A 197 18.11 -4.45 -12.52
CA CYS A 197 17.38 -3.40 -13.20
C CYS A 197 15.93 -3.79 -13.46
N PHE A 198 15.04 -2.81 -13.45
CA PHE A 198 13.62 -3.00 -13.75
C PHE A 198 13.10 -1.85 -14.61
N ARG A 199 12.62 -2.16 -15.82
CA ARG A 199 12.03 -1.18 -16.75
C ARG A 199 10.53 -1.37 -16.84
N THR A 200 9.78 -0.34 -16.46
CA THR A 200 8.32 -0.35 -16.47
C THR A 200 7.73 -0.13 -17.86
N THR A 201 8.50 0.46 -18.77
CA THR A 201 8.14 0.69 -20.18
C THR A 201 7.96 -0.60 -20.93
N ASP A 202 8.76 -1.62 -20.59
CA ASP A 202 8.86 -2.86 -21.34
C ASP A 202 7.81 -3.91 -20.93
N ILE A 203 6.99 -3.64 -19.89
CA ILE A 203 6.00 -4.59 -19.36
C ILE A 203 5.06 -5.11 -20.46
N ASP A 204 4.59 -4.25 -21.35
CA ASP A 204 3.62 -4.63 -22.38
C ASP A 204 4.27 -5.34 -23.57
N GLU A 205 5.56 -5.14 -23.78
CA GLU A 205 6.38 -5.75 -24.84
C GLU A 205 6.75 -7.21 -24.52
N VAL A 206 6.88 -7.54 -23.20
CA VAL A 206 7.24 -8.88 -22.75
C VAL A 206 6.31 -9.95 -23.32
N GLY A 207 6.91 -10.97 -23.89
CA GLY A 207 6.26 -12.08 -24.61
C GLY A 207 6.86 -12.28 -26.00
N ASP A 208 7.67 -11.33 -26.49
CA ASP A 208 8.50 -11.44 -27.69
C ASP A 208 9.78 -12.29 -27.40
N ALA A 209 10.86 -12.11 -28.18
CA ALA A 209 12.07 -12.91 -28.04
C ALA A 209 13.09 -12.32 -27.05
N SER A 210 13.05 -11.03 -26.72
CA SER A 210 14.15 -10.33 -26.06
C SER A 210 13.81 -9.28 -25.02
N HIS A 211 12.54 -8.79 -24.92
CA HIS A 211 12.14 -7.82 -23.94
C HIS A 211 11.88 -8.44 -22.56
N LEU A 212 12.35 -7.76 -21.53
CA LEU A 212 12.29 -8.19 -20.14
C LEU A 212 11.91 -7.01 -19.23
N THR A 213 11.07 -7.27 -18.21
CA THR A 213 10.81 -6.27 -17.16
C THR A 213 11.96 -6.18 -16.17
N PHE A 214 12.43 -7.32 -15.70
CA PHE A 214 13.59 -7.45 -14.82
C PHE A 214 14.77 -8.06 -15.59
N PHE A 215 15.94 -7.43 -15.51
CA PHE A 215 17.17 -7.93 -16.13
C PHE A 215 18.40 -7.54 -15.32
N GLU A 216 19.53 -8.16 -15.62
CA GLU A 216 20.81 -7.88 -14.99
C GLU A 216 21.70 -7.09 -15.96
N MET A 217 22.15 -5.91 -15.52
CA MET A 217 23.05 -5.07 -16.27
C MET A 217 24.48 -5.23 -15.76
N LEU A 218 25.35 -5.71 -16.62
CA LEU A 218 26.81 -5.78 -16.41
C LEU A 218 27.39 -4.40 -16.76
N GLY A 219 28.05 -3.76 -15.83
CA GLY A 219 28.57 -2.40 -16.01
C GLY A 219 30.00 -2.20 -15.54
N ASN A 220 30.76 -1.41 -16.30
CA ASN A 220 32.01 -0.82 -15.85
C ASN A 220 31.90 0.69 -15.94
N PHE A 221 32.46 1.36 -14.93
CA PHE A 221 32.29 2.78 -14.71
C PHE A 221 33.64 3.43 -14.43
N ALA A 222 33.84 4.64 -14.95
CA ALA A 222 34.99 5.47 -14.64
C ALA A 222 34.56 6.83 -14.15
N VAL A 223 35.07 7.25 -13.01
CA VAL A 223 34.92 8.60 -12.46
C VAL A 223 36.19 9.37 -12.78
N GLY A 224 36.31 9.90 -14.01
CA GLY A 224 37.47 10.63 -14.50
C GLY A 224 38.73 9.78 -14.70
N ALA A 225 38.72 8.47 -14.53
CA ALA A 225 39.91 7.61 -14.57
C ALA A 225 40.29 7.16 -15.98
N TYR A 226 39.37 7.06 -16.90
CA TYR A 226 39.54 6.80 -18.31
C TYR A 226 38.28 7.26 -19.08
N PHE A 227 38.40 7.31 -20.43
CA PHE A 227 37.28 7.79 -21.24
C PHE A 227 37.11 6.94 -22.51
N LYS A 228 36.52 7.46 -23.58
CA LYS A 228 36.02 6.75 -24.78
C LYS A 228 37.00 5.68 -25.31
N ARG A 229 38.25 6.00 -25.52
CA ARG A 229 39.24 5.10 -26.12
C ARG A 229 39.43 3.80 -25.33
N GLU A 230 39.61 3.94 -24.01
CA GLU A 230 39.82 2.80 -23.12
C GLU A 230 38.54 1.99 -22.94
N ALA A 231 37.37 2.67 -22.86
CA ALA A 231 36.08 2.01 -22.78
C ALA A 231 35.85 1.11 -24.01
N ILE A 232 36.07 1.64 -25.21
CA ILE A 232 35.99 0.91 -26.48
C ILE A 232 37.00 -0.26 -26.50
N ALA A 233 38.24 -0.03 -26.04
CA ALA A 233 39.27 -1.07 -26.00
C ALA A 233 38.90 -2.23 -25.06
N TYR A 234 38.36 -1.92 -23.87
CA TYR A 234 37.90 -2.94 -22.93
C TYR A 234 36.72 -3.73 -23.49
N ALA A 235 35.75 -3.04 -24.09
CA ALA A 235 34.58 -3.68 -24.68
C ALA A 235 35.00 -4.63 -25.81
N TRP A 236 35.83 -4.16 -26.73
CA TRP A 236 36.30 -4.97 -27.85
C TRP A 236 37.10 -6.18 -27.40
N GLU A 237 38.05 -6.00 -26.46
CA GLU A 237 38.83 -7.07 -25.90
C GLU A 237 37.96 -8.12 -25.20
N LEU A 238 37.00 -7.69 -24.37
CA LEU A 238 36.12 -8.60 -23.65
C LEU A 238 35.30 -9.46 -24.61
N LEU A 239 34.62 -8.78 -25.59
CA LEU A 239 33.76 -9.49 -26.52
C LEU A 239 34.53 -10.45 -27.44
N THR A 240 35.70 -10.04 -27.98
CA THR A 240 36.43 -10.79 -28.97
C THR A 240 37.45 -11.78 -28.38
N GLN A 241 38.08 -11.44 -27.26
CA GLN A 241 39.16 -12.27 -26.69
C GLN A 241 38.68 -13.18 -25.55
N VAL A 242 37.72 -12.70 -24.73
CA VAL A 242 37.18 -13.47 -23.59
C VAL A 242 35.95 -14.26 -24.02
N TYR A 243 34.95 -13.58 -24.58
CA TYR A 243 33.72 -14.24 -25.03
C TYR A 243 33.82 -14.87 -26.42
N LYS A 244 34.88 -14.60 -27.15
CA LYS A 244 35.19 -15.20 -28.48
C LYS A 244 34.09 -14.95 -29.51
N LEU A 245 33.37 -13.82 -29.41
CA LEU A 245 32.44 -13.44 -30.44
C LEU A 245 33.20 -13.08 -31.74
N PRO A 246 32.68 -13.51 -32.91
CA PRO A 246 33.35 -13.21 -34.20
C PRO A 246 33.35 -11.70 -34.45
N PRO A 247 34.53 -11.08 -34.68
CA PRO A 247 34.63 -9.63 -34.92
C PRO A 247 33.71 -9.14 -36.09
N GLY A 248 33.60 -9.97 -37.14
CA GLY A 248 32.75 -9.62 -38.30
C GLY A 248 31.23 -9.66 -38.04
N ARG A 249 30.82 -10.02 -36.83
CA ARG A 249 29.40 -9.96 -36.42
C ARG A 249 29.11 -8.83 -35.40
N LEU A 250 30.11 -8.02 -35.07
CA LEU A 250 29.97 -6.91 -34.12
C LEU A 250 29.96 -5.57 -34.88
N PHE A 251 28.89 -4.82 -34.75
CA PHE A 251 28.63 -3.59 -35.44
C PHE A 251 28.42 -2.45 -34.44
N PRO A 252 29.36 -1.51 -34.29
CA PRO A 252 29.18 -0.36 -33.42
C PRO A 252 28.33 0.71 -34.08
N THR A 253 27.58 1.42 -33.22
CA THR A 253 26.88 2.65 -33.58
C THR A 253 27.41 3.80 -32.76
N VAL A 254 27.23 5.04 -33.22
CA VAL A 254 27.66 6.26 -32.53
C VAL A 254 26.67 7.40 -32.77
N HIS A 255 26.62 8.37 -31.85
CA HIS A 255 25.85 9.59 -32.08
C HIS A 255 26.40 10.40 -33.27
N PRO A 256 25.55 11.02 -34.10
CA PRO A 256 25.98 11.80 -35.27
C PRO A 256 27.01 12.91 -34.93
N ASP A 257 26.85 13.54 -33.77
CA ASP A 257 27.73 14.64 -33.31
C ASP A 257 29.02 14.15 -32.58
N ASP A 258 29.16 12.82 -32.36
CA ASP A 258 30.41 12.29 -31.80
C ASP A 258 31.44 12.02 -32.89
N GLU A 259 32.39 12.93 -33.01
CA GLU A 259 33.45 12.81 -34.01
C GLU A 259 34.66 11.98 -33.57
N GLU A 260 34.79 11.71 -32.26
CA GLU A 260 35.97 11.01 -31.67
C GLU A 260 35.73 9.48 -31.67
N ALA A 261 34.57 9.00 -31.26
CA ALA A 261 34.28 7.58 -31.11
C ALA A 261 34.53 6.77 -32.39
N PRO A 262 34.11 7.24 -33.60
CA PRO A 262 34.42 6.51 -34.84
C PRO A 262 35.94 6.31 -35.07
N GLY A 263 36.75 7.29 -34.73
CA GLY A 263 38.21 7.20 -34.81
C GLY A 263 38.78 6.16 -33.89
N TYR A 264 38.27 6.05 -32.66
CA TYR A 264 38.69 5.03 -31.71
C TYR A 264 38.25 3.62 -32.11
N TRP A 265 37.06 3.44 -32.72
CA TRP A 265 36.64 2.16 -33.28
C TRP A 265 37.55 1.70 -34.43
N GLN A 266 37.96 2.64 -35.30
CA GLN A 266 38.93 2.33 -36.35
C GLN A 266 40.31 1.95 -35.79
N GLU A 267 40.81 2.71 -34.81
CA GLU A 267 42.12 2.46 -34.17
C GLU A 267 42.16 1.13 -33.41
N VAL A 268 41.17 0.90 -32.56
CA VAL A 268 41.14 -0.21 -31.58
C VAL A 268 40.65 -1.53 -32.22
N ALA A 269 39.59 -1.44 -33.00
CA ALA A 269 38.88 -2.60 -33.53
C ALA A 269 39.21 -2.89 -35.01
N GLY A 270 39.82 -1.93 -35.70
CA GLY A 270 40.07 -2.05 -37.14
C GLY A 270 38.81 -1.98 -37.98
N ILE A 271 37.69 -1.46 -37.43
CA ILE A 271 36.41 -1.35 -38.13
C ILE A 271 36.48 -0.14 -39.07
N PRO A 272 36.23 -0.31 -40.38
CA PRO A 272 36.28 0.81 -41.32
C PRO A 272 35.12 1.79 -41.07
N ALA A 273 35.26 3.03 -41.49
CA ALA A 273 34.30 4.10 -41.21
C ALA A 273 32.89 3.81 -41.72
N ASP A 274 32.77 3.06 -42.81
CA ASP A 274 31.50 2.61 -43.41
C ASP A 274 30.88 1.41 -42.64
N GLY A 275 31.61 0.79 -41.73
CA GLY A 275 31.12 -0.25 -40.80
C GLY A 275 30.55 0.30 -39.49
N ILE A 276 30.57 1.64 -39.30
CA ILE A 276 30.10 2.32 -38.10
C ILE A 276 28.81 3.09 -38.46
N THR A 277 27.69 2.68 -37.87
CA THR A 277 26.38 3.32 -38.12
C THR A 277 26.22 4.55 -37.21
N ARG A 278 25.72 5.67 -37.79
CA ARG A 278 25.41 6.87 -37.01
C ARG A 278 23.91 6.92 -36.73
N LEU A 279 23.51 6.90 -35.45
CA LEU A 279 22.12 6.93 -35.00
C LEU A 279 21.88 8.16 -34.10
N GLY A 280 20.83 8.91 -34.38
CA GLY A 280 20.42 10.04 -33.54
C GLY A 280 20.01 9.63 -32.13
N ASP A 281 19.60 8.37 -31.96
CA ASP A 281 19.17 7.79 -30.69
C ASP A 281 20.37 7.35 -29.80
N ASN A 282 21.62 7.41 -30.32
CA ASN A 282 22.84 7.19 -29.49
C ASN A 282 23.15 8.37 -28.56
N TRP A 283 22.16 8.73 -27.77
CA TRP A 283 22.27 9.71 -26.70
C TRP A 283 21.57 9.18 -25.45
N TRP A 284 22.29 8.93 -24.41
CA TRP A 284 21.76 8.41 -23.16
C TRP A 284 21.58 9.47 -22.07
N GLY A 285 20.42 9.44 -21.40
CA GLY A 285 20.12 10.28 -20.26
C GLY A 285 19.56 11.67 -20.59
N PRO A 286 19.14 12.39 -19.54
CA PRO A 286 19.19 11.99 -18.15
C PRO A 286 18.15 10.89 -17.82
N PRO A 287 18.39 10.05 -16.79
CA PRO A 287 17.46 8.97 -16.41
C PRO A 287 16.12 9.47 -15.87
N GLY A 288 16.02 10.75 -15.56
CA GLY A 288 14.83 11.45 -15.06
C GLY A 288 14.64 12.81 -15.73
N ALA A 289 14.07 13.78 -15.00
CA ALA A 289 13.86 15.14 -15.50
C ALA A 289 15.18 15.94 -15.62
N SER A 290 16.19 15.60 -14.81
CA SER A 290 17.53 16.20 -14.84
C SER A 290 18.58 15.18 -14.39
N GLY A 291 19.80 15.35 -14.82
CA GLY A 291 20.89 14.44 -14.43
C GLY A 291 22.05 14.40 -15.44
N PRO A 292 23.03 13.51 -15.18
CA PRO A 292 24.14 13.30 -16.09
C PRO A 292 23.67 12.62 -17.37
N CYS A 293 24.28 13.01 -18.50
CA CYS A 293 23.94 12.51 -19.83
C CYS A 293 25.13 12.64 -20.79
N GLY A 294 25.02 12.01 -21.94
CA GLY A 294 26.04 12.13 -22.99
C GLY A 294 25.76 11.30 -24.21
N PRO A 295 26.54 11.48 -25.30
CA PRO A 295 26.49 10.57 -26.44
C PRO A 295 26.95 9.19 -26.03
N ASP A 296 26.47 8.19 -26.71
CA ASP A 296 26.88 6.80 -26.49
C ASP A 296 27.28 6.08 -27.76
N SER A 297 27.80 4.87 -27.57
CA SER A 297 28.15 3.96 -28.65
C SER A 297 27.65 2.57 -28.27
N GLU A 298 26.69 2.08 -29.03
CA GLU A 298 26.12 0.74 -28.83
C GLU A 298 26.85 -0.29 -29.72
N ILE A 299 26.96 -1.50 -29.22
CA ILE A 299 27.53 -2.62 -29.94
C ILE A 299 26.41 -3.62 -30.25
N TYR A 300 26.13 -3.77 -31.54
CA TYR A 300 25.14 -4.71 -32.05
C TYR A 300 25.80 -6.01 -32.50
N TYR A 301 25.12 -7.13 -32.25
CA TYR A 301 25.51 -8.44 -32.77
C TYR A 301 24.58 -8.83 -33.93
N ASP A 302 25.16 -9.10 -35.12
CA ASP A 302 24.43 -9.63 -36.29
C ASP A 302 24.10 -11.11 -36.05
N ARG A 303 22.84 -11.41 -35.82
CA ARG A 303 22.31 -12.76 -35.59
C ARG A 303 22.17 -13.59 -36.88
N GLY A 304 22.22 -12.93 -38.05
CA GLY A 304 22.12 -13.56 -39.34
C GLY A 304 21.04 -12.96 -40.23
N VAL A 305 21.25 -13.06 -41.54
CA VAL A 305 20.34 -12.49 -42.54
C VAL A 305 18.96 -13.14 -42.51
N GLU A 306 18.85 -14.34 -42.00
CA GLU A 306 17.59 -15.09 -41.84
C GLU A 306 16.62 -14.46 -40.85
N LEU A 307 17.12 -13.61 -39.97
CA LEU A 307 16.32 -12.84 -38.99
C LEU A 307 16.11 -11.37 -39.45
N GLY A 308 16.57 -11.03 -40.67
CA GLY A 308 16.48 -9.70 -41.24
C GLY A 308 15.11 -9.43 -41.86
N CYS A 309 14.74 -8.15 -42.00
CA CYS A 309 13.51 -7.72 -42.64
C CYS A 309 13.54 -7.89 -44.18
N GLY A 310 14.70 -8.21 -44.76
CA GLY A 310 14.87 -8.34 -46.22
C GLY A 310 15.01 -7.02 -46.98
N GLU A 311 14.93 -5.90 -46.30
CA GLU A 311 15.07 -4.57 -46.92
C GLU A 311 16.54 -4.18 -47.11
N PRO A 312 16.90 -3.43 -48.18
CA PRO A 312 18.29 -3.04 -48.47
C PRO A 312 18.92 -2.13 -47.40
N ASP A 313 18.11 -1.42 -46.62
CA ASP A 313 18.50 -0.49 -45.59
C ASP A 313 18.55 -1.15 -44.16
N CYS A 314 18.50 -2.46 -44.12
CA CYS A 314 18.60 -3.20 -42.84
C CYS A 314 20.00 -3.06 -42.23
N ALA A 315 20.11 -2.31 -41.14
CA ALA A 315 21.35 -1.96 -40.45
C ALA A 315 21.15 -2.01 -38.91
N PRO A 316 22.17 -1.88 -38.09
CA PRO A 316 22.04 -1.67 -36.66
C PRO A 316 21.04 -0.54 -36.33
N GLY A 317 20.17 -0.75 -35.34
CA GLY A 317 19.04 0.14 -35.03
C GLY A 317 17.79 -0.10 -35.89
N CYS A 318 17.72 -1.16 -36.70
CA CYS A 318 16.52 -1.53 -37.44
C CYS A 318 15.42 -2.04 -36.48
N ASP A 319 14.29 -1.33 -36.45
CA ASP A 319 13.08 -1.67 -35.64
C ASP A 319 12.13 -2.65 -36.31
N ARG A 320 12.41 -3.06 -37.57
CA ARG A 320 11.53 -3.92 -38.39
C ARG A 320 11.87 -5.40 -38.29
N CYS A 321 13.02 -5.75 -37.67
CA CYS A 321 13.49 -7.13 -37.57
C CYS A 321 14.43 -7.36 -36.40
N GLU A 322 14.71 -8.63 -36.08
CA GLU A 322 15.54 -9.05 -34.96
C GLU A 322 16.99 -9.41 -35.36
N ARG A 323 17.45 -9.02 -36.53
CA ARG A 323 18.78 -9.37 -37.03
C ARG A 323 19.88 -8.76 -36.19
N TYR A 324 19.81 -7.46 -35.93
CA TYR A 324 20.80 -6.73 -35.16
C TYR A 324 20.33 -6.58 -33.71
N LEU A 325 20.99 -7.30 -32.79
CA LEU A 325 20.68 -7.27 -31.36
C LEU A 325 21.70 -6.38 -30.65
N GLU A 326 21.25 -5.31 -30.02
CA GLU A 326 22.07 -4.52 -29.09
C GLU A 326 22.50 -5.40 -27.91
N VAL A 327 23.82 -5.54 -27.70
CA VAL A 327 24.37 -6.33 -26.58
C VAL A 327 25.05 -5.46 -25.54
N TRP A 328 25.62 -4.31 -25.89
CA TRP A 328 26.34 -3.45 -24.98
C TRP A 328 26.22 -1.99 -25.37
N ASN A 329 25.88 -1.09 -24.42
CA ASN A 329 25.88 0.34 -24.59
C ASN A 329 27.07 0.95 -23.80
N LEU A 330 27.90 1.81 -24.43
CA LEU A 330 29.03 2.55 -23.88
C LEU A 330 28.68 4.02 -23.82
N VAL A 331 28.27 4.51 -22.65
CA VAL A 331 27.84 5.91 -22.47
C VAL A 331 29.01 6.80 -22.06
N PHE A 332 29.20 7.89 -22.78
CA PHE A 332 30.25 8.90 -22.57
C PHE A 332 29.69 10.10 -21.83
N MET A 333 29.57 9.97 -20.51
CA MET A 333 28.94 10.94 -19.61
C MET A 333 29.79 12.23 -19.55
N GLN A 334 29.35 13.26 -20.27
CA GLN A 334 30.06 14.56 -20.37
C GLN A 334 29.22 15.73 -19.87
N TYR A 335 27.88 15.59 -19.86
CA TYR A 335 26.99 16.72 -19.62
C TYR A 335 26.08 16.44 -18.42
N TYR A 336 25.64 17.54 -17.81
CA TYR A 336 24.48 17.58 -16.92
C TYR A 336 23.34 18.29 -17.63
N GLN A 337 22.18 17.69 -17.75
CA GLN A 337 21.00 18.32 -18.29
C GLN A 337 20.06 18.72 -17.15
N ASP A 338 19.67 19.99 -17.10
CA ASP A 338 18.71 20.53 -16.13
C ASP A 338 17.28 20.29 -16.61
N THR A 339 16.30 20.54 -15.72
CA THR A 339 14.86 20.37 -15.96
C THR A 339 14.31 21.20 -17.12
N ASP A 340 14.96 22.30 -17.47
CA ASP A 340 14.63 23.15 -18.63
C ASP A 340 15.25 22.66 -19.96
N GLY A 341 16.02 21.55 -19.92
CA GLY A 341 16.73 20.99 -21.07
C GLY A 341 18.10 21.59 -21.34
N THR A 342 18.54 22.57 -20.52
CA THR A 342 19.88 23.20 -20.65
C THR A 342 20.95 22.16 -20.27
N ARG A 343 21.98 22.03 -21.12
CA ARG A 343 23.10 21.12 -20.90
C ARG A 343 24.38 21.88 -20.55
N THR A 344 25.03 21.46 -19.46
CA THR A 344 26.31 21.99 -18.99
C THR A 344 27.35 20.88 -18.90
N LEU A 345 28.63 21.18 -19.11
CA LEU A 345 29.68 20.16 -18.97
C LEU A 345 29.82 19.73 -17.51
N LEU A 346 29.98 18.43 -17.30
CA LEU A 346 30.41 17.89 -16.01
C LEU A 346 31.83 18.34 -15.68
N LYS A 347 32.18 18.34 -14.41
CA LYS A 347 33.52 18.69 -13.91
C LYS A 347 34.62 17.81 -14.52
N GLN A 348 34.26 16.55 -14.80
CA GLN A 348 35.13 15.57 -15.44
C GLN A 348 34.32 14.66 -16.35
N PRO A 349 34.87 14.15 -17.44
CA PRO A 349 34.22 13.15 -18.24
C PRO A 349 34.22 11.80 -17.50
N ASN A 350 33.08 11.08 -17.54
CA ASN A 350 32.92 9.81 -16.89
C ASN A 350 32.50 8.75 -17.91
N ILE A 351 32.66 7.50 -17.54
CA ILE A 351 32.19 6.35 -18.32
C ILE A 351 31.10 5.63 -17.53
N ASP A 352 29.99 5.39 -18.18
CA ASP A 352 28.96 4.45 -17.81
C ASP A 352 28.81 3.41 -18.90
N THR A 353 28.75 2.12 -18.57
CA THR A 353 28.43 1.10 -19.57
C THR A 353 27.38 0.15 -19.06
N GLY A 354 26.52 -0.33 -19.97
CA GLY A 354 25.46 -1.26 -19.67
C GLY A 354 25.37 -2.40 -20.69
N MET A 355 25.71 -3.62 -20.28
CA MET A 355 25.57 -4.82 -21.08
C MET A 355 24.49 -5.72 -20.50
N GLY A 356 23.46 -6.06 -21.27
CA GLY A 356 22.40 -6.95 -20.84
C GLY A 356 22.92 -8.37 -20.69
N LEU A 357 22.93 -8.92 -19.46
CA LEU A 357 23.37 -10.28 -19.22
C LEU A 357 22.56 -11.29 -20.02
N GLU A 358 21.26 -11.13 -20.05
CA GLU A 358 20.33 -12.04 -20.73
C GLU A 358 20.53 -12.06 -22.23
N ARG A 359 20.71 -10.89 -22.86
CA ARG A 359 21.01 -10.74 -24.30
C ARG A 359 22.38 -11.35 -24.64
N LEU A 360 23.41 -11.05 -23.85
CA LEU A 360 24.72 -11.66 -24.05
C LEU A 360 24.70 -13.17 -23.86
N THR A 361 23.99 -13.67 -22.84
CA THR A 361 23.82 -15.12 -22.59
C THR A 361 23.14 -15.80 -23.78
N MET A 362 22.11 -15.17 -24.34
CA MET A 362 21.42 -15.66 -25.53
C MET A 362 22.39 -15.82 -26.71
N VAL A 363 23.22 -14.82 -26.97
CA VAL A 363 24.23 -14.86 -28.05
C VAL A 363 25.26 -15.96 -27.79
N LEU A 364 25.82 -16.05 -26.58
CA LEU A 364 26.88 -17.03 -26.22
C LEU A 364 26.36 -18.48 -26.17
N GLN A 365 25.08 -18.68 -25.83
CA GLN A 365 24.44 -20.00 -25.87
C GLN A 365 23.85 -20.35 -27.24
N GLY A 366 23.95 -19.45 -28.23
CA GLY A 366 23.43 -19.68 -29.59
C GLY A 366 21.90 -19.89 -29.62
N LYS A 367 21.17 -19.12 -28.80
CA LYS A 367 19.72 -19.19 -28.68
C LYS A 367 19.02 -18.12 -29.51
N ASN A 368 17.77 -18.38 -29.89
CA ASN A 368 16.96 -17.42 -30.64
C ASN A 368 16.16 -16.48 -29.73
N SER A 369 16.01 -16.84 -28.45
CA SER A 369 15.31 -16.02 -27.47
C SER A 369 16.03 -16.07 -26.12
N VAL A 370 15.97 -14.97 -25.35
CA VAL A 370 16.47 -14.91 -23.97
C VAL A 370 15.79 -15.98 -23.09
N PHE A 371 14.56 -16.32 -23.42
CA PHE A 371 13.73 -17.31 -22.73
C PHE A 371 14.18 -18.76 -22.92
N GLU A 372 15.09 -19.02 -23.87
CA GLU A 372 15.69 -20.36 -24.10
C GLU A 372 17.00 -20.55 -23.34
N THR A 373 17.49 -19.51 -22.65
CA THR A 373 18.75 -19.52 -21.92
C THR A 373 18.62 -20.25 -20.58
N ASP A 374 19.75 -20.54 -19.94
CA ASP A 374 19.81 -21.14 -18.61
C ASP A 374 19.21 -20.26 -17.50
N LEU A 375 18.98 -18.98 -17.77
CA LEU A 375 18.29 -18.04 -16.86
C LEU A 375 16.78 -18.26 -16.81
N PHE A 376 16.16 -18.59 -17.93
CA PHE A 376 14.70 -18.67 -18.05
C PHE A 376 14.15 -20.07 -18.30
N ARG A 377 14.90 -20.93 -19.00
CA ARG A 377 14.43 -22.26 -19.38
C ARG A 377 13.93 -23.08 -18.19
N PRO A 378 14.61 -23.13 -17.02
CA PRO A 378 14.09 -23.86 -15.86
C PRO A 378 12.80 -23.30 -15.30
N ILE A 379 12.57 -21.97 -15.42
CA ILE A 379 11.32 -21.31 -14.99
C ILE A 379 10.19 -21.67 -15.95
N ILE A 380 10.46 -21.58 -17.26
CA ILE A 380 9.51 -21.96 -18.31
C ILE A 380 9.11 -23.43 -18.19
N ASP A 381 10.09 -24.33 -18.04
CA ASP A 381 9.82 -25.76 -17.88
C ASP A 381 8.96 -26.08 -16.65
N LYS A 382 9.16 -25.33 -15.55
CA LYS A 382 8.31 -25.44 -14.36
C LYS A 382 6.87 -25.05 -14.65
N PHE A 383 6.63 -23.91 -15.32
CA PHE A 383 5.27 -23.50 -15.68
C PHE A 383 4.63 -24.37 -16.75
N ALA A 384 5.40 -24.79 -17.76
CA ALA A 384 4.92 -25.70 -18.79
C ALA A 384 4.46 -27.05 -18.20
N ALA A 385 5.23 -27.58 -17.23
CA ALA A 385 4.85 -28.80 -16.51
C ALA A 385 3.56 -28.62 -15.71
N LEU A 386 3.39 -27.48 -15.02
CA LEU A 386 2.16 -27.16 -14.29
C LEU A 386 0.95 -27.01 -15.22
N ALA A 387 1.14 -26.42 -16.41
CA ALA A 387 0.11 -26.22 -17.42
C ALA A 387 -0.13 -27.44 -18.33
N HIS A 388 0.61 -28.53 -18.15
CA HIS A 388 0.57 -29.73 -19.00
C HIS A 388 0.76 -29.41 -20.49
N THR A 389 1.68 -28.47 -20.80
CA THR A 389 2.04 -28.04 -22.16
C THR A 389 3.56 -28.13 -22.36
N SER A 390 4.03 -27.92 -23.60
CA SER A 390 5.45 -27.89 -23.93
C SER A 390 5.79 -26.56 -24.62
N TYR A 391 6.93 -25.99 -24.26
CA TYR A 391 7.44 -24.78 -24.92
C TYR A 391 8.00 -25.12 -26.30
N GLY A 392 7.56 -24.40 -27.33
CA GLY A 392 7.92 -24.57 -28.75
C GLY A 392 6.85 -25.30 -29.58
N GLU A 393 5.71 -25.69 -28.99
CA GLU A 393 4.63 -26.37 -29.70
C GLU A 393 3.50 -25.44 -30.17
N ASN A 394 3.26 -24.35 -29.44
CA ASN A 394 2.18 -23.41 -29.71
C ASN A 394 2.64 -21.98 -29.41
N ALA A 395 2.58 -21.09 -30.41
CA ALA A 395 3.07 -19.71 -30.28
C ALA A 395 2.34 -18.88 -29.21
N GLU A 396 1.03 -19.10 -29.01
CA GLU A 396 0.27 -18.41 -27.97
C GLU A 396 0.65 -18.91 -26.56
N HIS A 397 0.81 -20.24 -26.42
CA HIS A 397 1.30 -20.83 -25.17
C HIS A 397 2.74 -20.39 -24.88
N ASP A 398 3.60 -20.33 -25.91
CA ASP A 398 4.98 -19.87 -25.74
C ASP A 398 5.04 -18.43 -25.27
N ARG A 399 4.23 -17.55 -25.87
CA ARG A 399 4.09 -16.17 -25.42
C ARG A 399 3.63 -16.09 -23.97
N ALA A 400 2.62 -16.86 -23.60
CA ALA A 400 2.12 -16.89 -22.22
C ALA A 400 3.19 -17.42 -21.24
N LEU A 401 3.93 -18.45 -21.59
CA LEU A 401 5.03 -19.00 -20.80
C LEU A 401 6.16 -18.00 -20.62
N ARG A 402 6.51 -17.21 -21.64
CA ARG A 402 7.50 -16.13 -21.57
C ARG A 402 7.07 -15.05 -20.60
N VAL A 403 5.81 -14.57 -20.74
CA VAL A 403 5.27 -13.54 -19.84
C VAL A 403 5.28 -13.99 -18.38
N ILE A 404 4.80 -15.21 -18.08
CA ILE A 404 4.78 -15.66 -16.68
C ILE A 404 6.17 -15.95 -16.12
N ALA A 405 7.13 -16.33 -16.97
CA ALA A 405 8.50 -16.58 -16.54
C ALA A 405 9.23 -15.27 -16.21
N ASP A 406 9.15 -14.25 -17.07
CA ASP A 406 9.70 -12.92 -16.81
C ASP A 406 9.05 -12.31 -15.56
N HIS A 407 7.74 -12.24 -15.53
CA HIS A 407 7.00 -11.61 -14.45
C HIS A 407 7.18 -12.37 -13.12
N GLY A 408 7.25 -13.70 -13.15
CA GLY A 408 7.55 -14.49 -11.97
C GLY A 408 8.93 -14.19 -11.40
N ARG A 409 9.96 -14.07 -12.28
CA ARG A 409 11.31 -13.63 -11.89
C ARG A 409 11.30 -12.21 -11.32
N ALA A 410 10.65 -11.29 -12.00
CA ALA A 410 10.52 -9.89 -11.58
C ALA A 410 9.87 -9.75 -10.20
N LEU A 411 8.79 -10.47 -9.94
CA LEU A 411 8.07 -10.45 -8.65
C LEU A 411 8.94 -10.94 -7.49
N VAL A 412 9.78 -11.96 -7.71
CA VAL A 412 10.70 -12.46 -6.68
C VAL A 412 11.71 -11.39 -6.29
N PHE A 413 12.27 -10.65 -7.25
CA PHE A 413 13.22 -9.59 -6.97
C PHE A 413 12.56 -8.35 -6.36
N LEU A 414 11.39 -7.94 -6.85
CA LEU A 414 10.62 -6.84 -6.26
C LEU A 414 10.26 -7.13 -4.80
N ALA A 415 9.72 -8.32 -4.52
CA ALA A 415 9.40 -8.73 -3.14
C ALA A 415 10.66 -8.88 -2.28
N GLY A 416 11.75 -9.42 -2.86
CA GLY A 416 13.05 -9.55 -2.22
C GLY A 416 13.66 -8.22 -1.78
N ASP A 417 13.47 -7.16 -2.57
CA ASP A 417 13.90 -5.81 -2.26
C ASP A 417 12.88 -5.02 -1.41
N GLY A 418 11.74 -5.64 -1.03
CA GLY A 418 10.78 -5.06 -0.10
C GLY A 418 9.66 -4.25 -0.75
N VAL A 419 9.47 -4.35 -2.07
CA VAL A 419 8.31 -3.75 -2.74
C VAL A 419 7.04 -4.52 -2.39
N LEU A 420 6.09 -3.85 -1.75
CA LEU A 420 4.81 -4.42 -1.36
C LEU A 420 3.69 -4.01 -2.35
N PRO A 421 2.71 -4.89 -2.62
CA PRO A 421 1.58 -4.57 -3.48
C PRO A 421 0.77 -3.38 -2.94
N SER A 422 0.58 -2.34 -3.76
CA SER A 422 -0.25 -1.18 -3.41
C SER A 422 -1.02 -0.64 -4.63
N ASN A 423 -1.83 0.41 -4.45
CA ASN A 423 -2.58 1.04 -5.55
C ASN A 423 -1.80 2.15 -6.25
N THR A 424 -0.66 2.54 -5.73
CA THR A 424 0.14 3.67 -6.24
C THR A 424 1.62 3.32 -6.25
N GLY A 425 2.42 4.06 -7.03
CA GLY A 425 3.86 3.97 -7.06
C GLY A 425 4.39 2.56 -7.37
N ARG A 426 5.49 2.17 -6.72
CA ARG A 426 6.18 0.87 -6.92
C ARG A 426 5.27 -0.33 -6.68
N GLY A 427 4.40 -0.25 -5.67
CA GLY A 427 3.47 -1.34 -5.36
C GLY A 427 2.37 -1.53 -6.41
N TYR A 428 2.01 -0.48 -7.15
CA TYR A 428 1.14 -0.60 -8.32
C TYR A 428 1.83 -1.38 -9.45
N ILE A 429 3.12 -1.12 -9.70
CA ILE A 429 3.91 -1.87 -10.68
C ILE A 429 3.96 -3.36 -10.29
N PHE A 430 4.23 -3.67 -9.01
CA PHE A 430 4.17 -5.04 -8.50
C PHE A 430 2.82 -5.71 -8.82
N ARG A 431 1.70 -5.03 -8.54
CA ARG A 431 0.36 -5.53 -8.85
C ARG A 431 0.12 -5.71 -10.34
N ARG A 432 0.54 -4.76 -11.17
CA ARG A 432 0.39 -4.83 -12.62
C ARG A 432 1.07 -6.07 -13.19
N VAL A 433 2.33 -6.29 -12.82
CA VAL A 433 3.13 -7.45 -13.24
C VAL A 433 2.50 -8.76 -12.76
N LEU A 434 2.13 -8.85 -11.47
CA LEU A 434 1.48 -10.04 -10.91
C LEU A 434 0.17 -10.36 -11.61
N ARG A 435 -0.68 -9.36 -11.81
CA ARG A 435 -2.01 -9.56 -12.42
C ARG A 435 -1.90 -9.97 -13.89
N ARG A 436 -0.91 -9.41 -14.61
CA ARG A 436 -0.61 -9.82 -15.97
C ARG A 436 -0.13 -11.28 -16.00
N ALA A 437 0.78 -11.68 -15.13
CA ALA A 437 1.23 -13.07 -15.01
C ALA A 437 0.07 -14.04 -14.70
N VAL A 438 -0.80 -13.68 -13.75
CA VAL A 438 -1.97 -14.51 -13.40
C VAL A 438 -2.93 -14.67 -14.60
N ARG A 439 -3.17 -13.61 -15.35
CA ARG A 439 -4.01 -13.68 -16.56
C ARG A 439 -3.44 -14.64 -17.59
N TYR A 440 -2.15 -14.52 -17.93
CA TYR A 440 -1.50 -15.43 -18.87
C TYR A 440 -1.44 -16.87 -18.35
N GLY A 441 -1.27 -17.06 -17.05
CA GLY A 441 -1.40 -18.37 -16.42
C GLY A 441 -2.78 -18.99 -16.61
N ARG A 442 -3.85 -18.18 -16.49
CA ARG A 442 -5.22 -18.64 -16.76
C ARG A 442 -5.45 -19.03 -18.24
N MET A 443 -4.82 -18.35 -19.17
CA MET A 443 -4.86 -18.76 -20.60
C MET A 443 -4.23 -20.13 -20.80
N LEU A 444 -3.23 -20.50 -20.02
CA LEU A 444 -2.60 -21.82 -20.00
C LEU A 444 -3.38 -22.86 -19.17
N GLY A 445 -4.53 -22.50 -18.59
CA GLY A 445 -5.31 -23.39 -17.72
C GLY A 445 -4.77 -23.55 -16.30
N LEU A 446 -3.81 -22.71 -15.89
CA LEU A 446 -3.29 -22.73 -14.51
C LEU A 446 -4.35 -22.19 -13.55
N GLU A 447 -4.77 -23.01 -12.60
CA GLU A 447 -5.72 -22.65 -11.54
C GLU A 447 -5.01 -22.57 -10.18
N GLY A 448 -5.56 -21.76 -9.26
CA GLY A 448 -5.02 -21.63 -7.91
C GLY A 448 -3.82 -20.70 -7.81
N LEU A 449 -2.88 -21.03 -6.93
CA LEU A 449 -1.66 -20.26 -6.65
C LEU A 449 -0.46 -20.96 -7.31
N PHE A 450 -0.03 -20.48 -8.46
CA PHE A 450 1.07 -21.07 -9.22
C PHE A 450 2.36 -20.23 -9.23
N LEU A 451 2.24 -18.91 -9.02
CA LEU A 451 3.42 -18.01 -9.02
C LEU A 451 4.34 -18.28 -7.84
N ALA A 452 3.78 -18.62 -6.67
CA ALA A 452 4.55 -18.98 -5.50
C ALA A 452 5.42 -20.24 -5.70
N GLU A 453 4.91 -21.24 -6.44
CA GLU A 453 5.69 -22.44 -6.77
C GLU A 453 6.87 -22.14 -7.68
N ALA A 454 6.73 -21.15 -8.58
CA ALA A 454 7.82 -20.71 -9.44
C ALA A 454 8.85 -19.86 -8.69
N ALA A 455 8.47 -19.17 -7.64
CA ALA A 455 9.37 -18.37 -6.81
C ALA A 455 10.54 -19.21 -6.29
N ASP A 456 10.30 -20.44 -5.86
CA ASP A 456 11.35 -21.36 -5.42
C ASP A 456 12.37 -21.71 -6.52
N THR A 457 11.90 -21.84 -7.76
CA THR A 457 12.76 -22.08 -8.91
C THR A 457 13.66 -20.87 -9.17
N VAL A 458 13.09 -19.66 -9.17
CA VAL A 458 13.84 -18.39 -9.35
C VAL A 458 14.88 -18.23 -8.24
N ILE A 459 14.47 -18.38 -6.98
CA ILE A 459 15.40 -18.29 -5.82
C ILE A 459 16.50 -19.32 -5.95
N GLY A 460 16.17 -20.56 -6.35
CA GLY A 460 17.13 -21.62 -6.58
C GLY A 460 18.21 -21.27 -7.60
N LEU A 461 17.82 -20.63 -8.71
CA LEU A 461 18.72 -20.18 -9.79
C LEU A 461 19.59 -18.99 -9.38
N MET A 462 19.01 -18.03 -8.64
CA MET A 462 19.62 -16.72 -8.42
C MET A 462 20.36 -16.58 -7.09
N LYS A 463 20.10 -17.44 -6.10
CA LYS A 463 20.70 -17.37 -4.74
C LYS A 463 22.23 -17.44 -4.72
N GLY A 464 22.86 -17.97 -5.74
CA GLY A 464 24.34 -18.05 -5.84
C GLY A 464 24.99 -16.68 -6.05
N HIS A 465 24.24 -15.70 -6.54
CA HIS A 465 24.67 -14.30 -6.73
C HIS A 465 23.93 -13.34 -5.81
N TYR A 466 22.66 -13.63 -5.47
CA TYR A 466 21.77 -12.82 -4.62
C TYR A 466 21.35 -13.65 -3.40
N GLU A 467 22.24 -13.74 -2.41
CA GLU A 467 22.03 -14.57 -1.20
C GLU A 467 20.82 -14.13 -0.38
N GLU A 468 20.47 -12.83 -0.45
CA GLU A 468 19.33 -12.23 0.24
C GLU A 468 17.99 -12.83 -0.17
N LEU A 469 17.85 -13.34 -1.39
CA LEU A 469 16.62 -14.00 -1.84
C LEU A 469 16.35 -15.28 -1.04
N ALA A 470 17.38 -16.07 -0.77
CA ALA A 470 17.23 -17.28 0.04
C ALA A 470 16.89 -16.96 1.50
N ALA A 471 17.50 -15.90 2.06
CA ALA A 471 17.24 -15.45 3.42
C ALA A 471 15.80 -14.92 3.62
N ARG A 472 15.17 -14.39 2.57
CA ARG A 472 13.81 -13.81 2.59
C ARG A 472 12.76 -14.68 1.89
N ARG A 473 13.08 -15.93 1.57
CA ARG A 473 12.21 -16.83 0.79
C ARG A 473 10.76 -16.86 1.27
N ASP A 474 10.54 -17.10 2.55
CA ASP A 474 9.20 -17.26 3.10
C ASP A 474 8.39 -15.96 3.01
N GLN A 475 9.04 -14.82 3.20
CA GLN A 475 8.42 -13.51 3.00
C GLN A 475 8.06 -13.26 1.53
N ILE A 476 8.96 -13.58 0.59
CA ILE A 476 8.73 -13.43 -0.85
C ILE A 476 7.51 -14.25 -1.28
N VAL A 477 7.49 -15.53 -0.89
CA VAL A 477 6.39 -16.45 -1.20
C VAL A 477 5.07 -15.97 -0.61
N ASP A 478 5.06 -15.47 0.64
CA ASP A 478 3.85 -14.98 1.30
C ASP A 478 3.29 -13.73 0.61
N ILE A 479 4.14 -12.77 0.24
CA ILE A 479 3.73 -11.54 -0.48
C ILE A 479 3.08 -11.91 -1.82
N ILE A 480 3.74 -12.75 -2.63
CA ILE A 480 3.25 -13.17 -3.94
C ILE A 480 1.95 -13.93 -3.79
N SER A 481 1.90 -14.97 -2.94
CA SER A 481 0.71 -15.81 -2.73
C SER A 481 -0.50 -15.02 -2.24
N THR A 482 -0.28 -14.05 -1.37
CA THR A 482 -1.36 -13.24 -0.81
C THR A 482 -2.00 -12.34 -1.86
N GLU A 483 -1.21 -11.65 -2.68
CA GLU A 483 -1.75 -10.80 -3.76
C GLU A 483 -2.34 -11.66 -4.89
N GLU A 484 -1.73 -12.80 -5.24
CA GLU A 484 -2.24 -13.75 -6.23
C GLU A 484 -3.62 -14.30 -5.81
N ARG A 485 -3.78 -14.72 -4.55
CA ARG A 485 -5.06 -15.17 -3.98
C ARG A 485 -6.13 -14.10 -4.07
N ARG A 486 -5.77 -12.88 -3.70
CA ARG A 486 -6.66 -11.73 -3.73
C ARG A 486 -7.10 -11.39 -5.15
N PHE A 487 -6.17 -11.40 -6.09
CA PHE A 487 -6.50 -11.11 -7.48
C PHE A 487 -7.35 -12.21 -8.12
N ASN A 488 -7.08 -13.48 -7.84
CA ASN A 488 -7.89 -14.60 -8.32
C ASN A 488 -9.38 -14.47 -7.93
N GLN A 489 -9.69 -13.89 -6.76
CA GLN A 489 -11.08 -13.64 -6.34
C GLN A 489 -11.76 -12.57 -7.21
N THR A 490 -11.03 -11.58 -7.69
CA THR A 490 -11.57 -10.47 -8.48
C THR A 490 -11.47 -10.69 -9.98
N LEU A 491 -10.49 -11.47 -10.45
CA LEU A 491 -10.22 -11.71 -11.87
C LEU A 491 -11.42 -12.33 -12.58
N THR A 492 -12.00 -13.39 -12.03
CA THR A 492 -13.12 -14.09 -12.65
C THR A 492 -14.31 -13.15 -12.88
N LEU A 493 -14.68 -12.35 -11.89
CA LEU A 493 -15.78 -11.40 -11.99
C LEU A 493 -15.45 -10.25 -12.97
N GLY A 494 -14.24 -9.70 -12.88
CA GLY A 494 -13.76 -8.63 -13.77
C GLY A 494 -13.75 -9.07 -15.23
N MET A 495 -13.22 -10.26 -15.53
CA MET A 495 -13.20 -10.82 -16.88
C MET A 495 -14.61 -11.09 -17.42
N GLN A 496 -15.52 -11.67 -16.62
CA GLN A 496 -16.91 -11.88 -17.04
C GLN A 496 -17.61 -10.57 -17.38
N LEU A 497 -17.41 -9.53 -16.56
CA LEU A 497 -17.99 -8.22 -16.81
C LEU A 497 -17.42 -7.59 -18.07
N LEU A 498 -16.09 -7.56 -18.21
CA LEU A 498 -15.42 -7.00 -19.38
C LEU A 498 -15.85 -7.72 -20.67
N THR A 499 -15.82 -9.07 -20.68
CA THR A 499 -16.23 -9.86 -21.84
C THR A 499 -17.67 -9.53 -22.28
N ARG A 500 -18.61 -9.45 -21.32
CA ARG A 500 -20.00 -9.08 -21.62
C ARG A 500 -20.11 -7.69 -22.22
N GLU A 501 -19.38 -6.72 -21.71
CA GLU A 501 -19.41 -5.35 -22.24
C GLU A 501 -18.73 -5.25 -23.60
N LEU A 502 -17.63 -5.97 -23.83
CA LEU A 502 -16.99 -6.06 -25.15
C LEU A 502 -17.95 -6.69 -26.19
N ASP A 503 -18.65 -7.77 -25.86
CA ASP A 503 -19.64 -8.41 -26.72
C ASP A 503 -20.81 -7.45 -27.06
N ALA A 504 -21.19 -6.59 -26.11
CA ALA A 504 -22.21 -5.57 -26.33
C ALA A 504 -21.71 -4.44 -27.24
N LEU A 505 -20.47 -3.99 -27.10
CA LEU A 505 -19.85 -2.99 -27.96
C LEU A 505 -19.66 -3.50 -29.40
N GLU A 506 -19.19 -4.73 -29.56
CA GLU A 506 -19.07 -5.40 -30.85
C GLU A 506 -20.42 -5.46 -31.60
N LYS A 507 -21.46 -5.90 -30.91
CA LYS A 507 -22.83 -5.93 -31.46
C LYS A 507 -23.35 -4.54 -31.84
N ALA A 508 -22.89 -3.51 -31.15
CA ALA A 508 -23.24 -2.12 -31.43
C ALA A 508 -22.33 -1.46 -32.51
N GLY A 509 -21.36 -2.18 -33.07
CA GLY A 509 -20.40 -1.67 -34.04
C GLY A 509 -19.44 -0.63 -33.49
N LYS A 510 -19.19 -0.65 -32.16
CA LYS A 510 -18.25 0.24 -31.48
C LYS A 510 -16.93 -0.48 -31.28
N HIS A 511 -15.82 0.22 -31.54
CA HIS A 511 -14.46 -0.31 -31.41
C HIS A 511 -13.65 0.35 -30.28
N GLU A 512 -14.33 1.03 -29.37
CA GLU A 512 -13.70 1.70 -28.26
C GLU A 512 -14.45 1.40 -26.95
N VAL A 513 -13.72 0.99 -25.93
CA VAL A 513 -14.21 0.78 -24.56
C VAL A 513 -14.30 2.13 -23.86
N PRO A 514 -15.47 2.53 -23.35
CA PRO A 514 -15.62 3.81 -22.67
C PRO A 514 -14.70 3.92 -21.43
N GLY A 515 -14.07 5.09 -21.24
CA GLY A 515 -13.18 5.34 -20.12
C GLY A 515 -13.83 5.18 -18.74
N GLU A 516 -15.11 5.52 -18.60
CA GLU A 516 -15.87 5.31 -17.35
C GLU A 516 -16.08 3.82 -17.03
N LEU A 517 -16.23 2.96 -18.05
CA LEU A 517 -16.31 1.52 -17.85
C LEU A 517 -14.95 0.97 -17.37
N ALA A 518 -13.86 1.39 -18.03
CA ALA A 518 -12.51 1.02 -17.64
C ALA A 518 -12.19 1.50 -16.19
N PHE A 519 -12.63 2.71 -15.84
CA PHE A 519 -12.49 3.23 -14.48
C PHE A 519 -13.32 2.42 -13.47
N LYS A 520 -14.54 2.05 -13.78
CA LYS A 520 -15.37 1.20 -12.91
C LYS A 520 -14.74 -0.17 -12.67
N LEU A 521 -14.16 -0.78 -13.72
CA LEU A 521 -13.43 -2.04 -13.61
C LEU A 521 -12.21 -1.89 -12.68
N TYR A 522 -11.48 -0.78 -12.77
CA TYR A 522 -10.35 -0.47 -11.91
C TYR A 522 -10.76 -0.22 -10.45
N ASP A 523 -11.66 0.74 -10.24
CA ASP A 523 -12.02 1.23 -8.90
C ASP A 523 -12.82 0.20 -8.09
N THR A 524 -13.85 -0.39 -8.70
CA THR A 524 -14.77 -1.29 -7.99
C THR A 524 -14.27 -2.74 -7.99
N HIS A 525 -13.66 -3.20 -9.08
CA HIS A 525 -13.28 -4.59 -9.25
C HIS A 525 -11.76 -4.83 -9.20
N GLY A 526 -10.95 -3.77 -9.04
CA GLY A 526 -9.50 -3.87 -8.98
C GLY A 526 -8.86 -4.43 -10.26
N PHE A 527 -9.52 -4.25 -11.42
CA PHE A 527 -9.07 -4.73 -12.72
C PHE A 527 -8.31 -3.60 -13.43
N PRO A 528 -6.98 -3.72 -13.61
CA PRO A 528 -6.16 -2.63 -14.17
C PRO A 528 -6.62 -2.19 -15.55
N VAL A 529 -6.52 -0.90 -15.82
CA VAL A 529 -6.89 -0.35 -17.13
C VAL A 529 -5.98 -0.86 -18.25
N GLU A 530 -4.71 -1.14 -17.95
CA GLU A 530 -3.75 -1.76 -18.86
C GLU A 530 -4.22 -3.16 -19.26
N LEU A 531 -4.70 -3.94 -18.32
CA LEU A 531 -5.25 -5.26 -18.57
C LEU A 531 -6.57 -5.18 -19.38
N THR A 532 -7.40 -4.17 -19.11
CA THR A 532 -8.59 -3.87 -19.91
C THR A 532 -8.19 -3.53 -21.34
N ALA A 533 -7.14 -2.71 -21.55
CA ALA A 533 -6.64 -2.34 -22.86
C ALA A 533 -6.02 -3.53 -23.61
N GLU A 534 -5.32 -4.41 -22.92
CA GLU A 534 -4.75 -5.63 -23.51
C GLU A 534 -5.86 -6.57 -24.02
N VAL A 535 -6.88 -6.84 -23.20
CA VAL A 535 -8.04 -7.68 -23.58
C VAL A 535 -8.86 -7.04 -24.70
N ALA A 536 -9.03 -5.72 -24.68
CA ALA A 536 -9.72 -4.99 -25.76
C ALA A 536 -8.95 -5.08 -27.09
N ARG A 537 -7.62 -4.92 -27.05
CA ARG A 537 -6.74 -5.02 -28.23
C ARG A 537 -6.79 -6.41 -28.88
N GLU A 538 -6.87 -7.48 -28.11
CA GLU A 538 -7.03 -8.85 -28.62
C GLU A 538 -8.30 -9.03 -29.44
N ARG A 539 -9.32 -8.16 -29.21
CA ARG A 539 -10.58 -8.10 -29.99
C ARG A 539 -10.62 -6.96 -31.00
N GLY A 540 -9.49 -6.33 -31.32
CA GLY A 540 -9.41 -5.21 -32.26
C GLY A 540 -10.07 -3.92 -31.75
N MET A 541 -10.21 -3.75 -30.43
CA MET A 541 -10.79 -2.57 -29.80
C MET A 541 -9.72 -1.73 -29.09
N THR A 542 -10.00 -0.44 -28.89
CA THR A 542 -9.20 0.50 -28.09
C THR A 542 -9.91 0.83 -26.77
N VAL A 543 -9.23 1.55 -25.87
CA VAL A 543 -9.80 2.08 -24.63
C VAL A 543 -9.66 3.59 -24.61
N ASP A 544 -10.74 4.30 -24.30
CA ASP A 544 -10.76 5.74 -24.06
C ASP A 544 -9.95 6.08 -22.79
N ARG A 545 -8.65 6.32 -23.00
CA ARG A 545 -7.72 6.69 -21.91
C ARG A 545 -8.04 8.06 -21.32
N ALA A 546 -8.42 9.03 -22.15
CA ALA A 546 -8.74 10.38 -21.71
C ALA A 546 -9.98 10.38 -20.78
N GLY A 547 -11.01 9.61 -21.14
CA GLY A 547 -12.19 9.42 -20.30
C GLY A 547 -11.88 8.71 -18.98
N TYR A 548 -10.98 7.71 -18.99
CA TYR A 548 -10.51 7.04 -17.77
C TYR A 548 -9.76 8.01 -16.85
N ASP A 549 -8.80 8.77 -17.38
CA ASP A 549 -8.00 9.73 -16.61
C ASP A 549 -8.90 10.84 -16.03
N GLY A 550 -9.88 11.30 -16.82
CA GLY A 550 -10.89 12.25 -16.34
C GLY A 550 -11.76 11.69 -15.20
N ALA A 551 -12.12 10.41 -15.23
CA ALA A 551 -12.85 9.77 -14.14
C ALA A 551 -11.98 9.62 -12.88
N MET A 552 -10.71 9.28 -13.05
CA MET A 552 -9.71 9.20 -11.98
C MET A 552 -9.51 10.57 -11.30
N LEU A 553 -9.35 11.63 -12.07
CA LEU A 553 -9.22 13.00 -11.55
C LEU A 553 -10.46 13.42 -10.75
N ARG A 554 -11.65 13.14 -11.27
CA ARG A 554 -12.91 13.43 -10.54
C ARG A 554 -12.99 12.73 -9.19
N GLN A 555 -12.53 11.48 -9.11
CA GLN A 555 -12.47 10.74 -7.86
C GLN A 555 -11.43 11.35 -6.89
N GLN A 556 -10.25 11.69 -7.39
CA GLN A 556 -9.20 12.35 -6.61
C GLN A 556 -9.67 13.71 -6.09
N GLU A 557 -10.35 14.49 -6.91
CA GLU A 557 -10.97 15.77 -6.48
C GLU A 557 -12.06 15.58 -5.43
N GLN A 558 -12.87 14.52 -5.53
CA GLN A 558 -13.87 14.20 -4.51
C GLN A 558 -13.22 13.79 -3.19
N GLN A 559 -12.11 13.06 -3.24
CA GLN A 559 -11.33 12.71 -2.06
C GLN A 559 -10.55 13.93 -1.52
N ALA A 560 -10.06 14.82 -2.37
CA ALA A 560 -9.38 16.05 -1.99
C ALA A 560 -10.33 17.11 -1.40
N LYS A 561 -11.59 17.15 -1.84
CA LYS A 561 -12.64 18.02 -1.22
C LYS A 561 -12.94 17.67 0.23
N SER A 562 -12.51 16.51 0.70
CA SER A 562 -12.54 16.09 2.11
C SER A 562 -11.25 16.41 2.89
N GLY A 563 -10.21 17.01 2.30
CA GLY A 563 -8.95 17.33 2.96
C GLY A 563 -8.06 18.32 2.20
N HIS A 564 -7.48 19.20 2.90
CA HIS A 564 -6.66 20.41 2.67
C HIS A 564 -5.52 20.39 1.60
N ILE A 565 -5.53 19.54 0.60
CA ILE A 565 -4.38 19.30 -0.30
C ILE A 565 -4.20 20.41 -1.35
N PHE A 566 -5.28 21.00 -1.89
CA PHE A 566 -5.20 22.00 -2.96
C PHE A 566 -4.69 23.38 -2.52
N VAL A 567 -4.84 23.73 -1.25
CA VAL A 567 -4.32 24.99 -0.71
C VAL A 567 -2.78 24.94 -0.56
N ARG A 568 -2.23 23.76 -0.33
CA ARG A 568 -0.80 23.53 -0.09
C ARG A 568 0.08 23.82 -1.31
N GLU A 569 -0.27 23.37 -2.50
CA GLU A 569 0.57 23.54 -3.71
C GLU A 569 0.73 25.01 -4.10
N GLN A 570 -0.32 25.81 -4.00
CA GLN A 570 -0.25 27.25 -4.28
C GLN A 570 0.57 28.02 -3.22
N GLU A 571 0.53 27.57 -1.98
CA GLU A 571 1.33 28.16 -0.90
C GLU A 571 2.80 27.78 -0.99
N GLU A 572 3.13 26.55 -1.39
CA GLU A 572 4.51 26.11 -1.66
C GLU A 572 5.15 26.93 -2.77
N GLU A 573 4.44 27.23 -3.86
CA GLU A 573 4.92 28.12 -4.91
C GLU A 573 5.12 29.57 -4.41
N ALA A 574 4.22 30.06 -3.55
CA ALA A 574 4.35 31.41 -2.98
C ALA A 574 5.59 31.50 -2.09
N TRP A 575 5.83 30.51 -1.23
CA TRP A 575 7.00 30.47 -0.37
C TRP A 575 8.30 30.22 -1.16
N ALA A 576 8.28 29.42 -2.21
CA ALA A 576 9.44 29.22 -3.09
C ALA A 576 9.92 30.53 -3.73
N LYS A 577 8.98 31.43 -4.09
CA LYS A 577 9.31 32.76 -4.63
C LYS A 577 9.89 33.73 -3.59
N VAL A 578 9.43 33.64 -2.34
CA VAL A 578 9.83 34.52 -1.24
C VAL A 578 11.09 34.00 -0.53
N SER A 579 11.35 32.72 -0.54
CA SER A 579 12.49 32.12 0.16
C SER A 579 13.87 32.53 -0.39
N ASN A 580 13.94 32.95 -1.66
CA ASN A 580 15.18 33.45 -2.24
C ASN A 580 15.63 34.77 -1.55
N GLY A 581 16.60 34.67 -0.65
CA GLY A 581 17.14 35.77 0.13
C GLY A 581 16.75 35.81 1.61
N LEU A 582 15.93 34.90 2.07
CA LEU A 582 15.65 34.71 3.50
C LEU A 582 16.72 33.82 4.18
N PRO A 583 17.04 34.08 5.45
CA PRO A 583 17.88 33.18 6.22
C PRO A 583 17.16 31.87 6.50
N THR A 584 17.94 30.79 6.62
CA THR A 584 17.41 29.50 7.08
C THR A 584 16.91 29.60 8.51
N THR A 585 15.65 29.22 8.76
CA THR A 585 15.07 29.25 10.12
C THR A 585 15.79 28.27 11.04
N ARG A 586 16.31 28.77 12.19
CA ARG A 586 16.94 27.93 13.20
C ARG A 586 15.86 27.36 14.14
N PHE A 587 15.78 26.03 14.24
CA PHE A 587 14.89 25.38 15.19
C PHE A 587 15.54 25.28 16.57
N THR A 588 14.92 25.88 17.59
CA THR A 588 15.38 25.89 19.00
C THR A 588 14.55 25.03 19.93
N GLY A 589 13.50 24.36 19.42
CA GLY A 589 12.51 23.64 20.20
C GLY A 589 12.98 22.33 20.85
N TYR A 590 14.26 21.93 20.66
CA TYR A 590 14.87 20.87 21.48
C TYR A 590 15.36 21.38 22.83
N GLU A 591 15.62 22.69 22.95
CA GLU A 591 16.17 23.33 24.15
C GLU A 591 15.05 23.86 25.07
N GLY A 592 13.87 24.17 24.51
CA GLY A 592 12.73 24.69 25.26
C GLY A 592 11.52 25.02 24.41
N GLU A 593 10.42 25.39 25.10
CA GLU A 593 9.13 25.72 24.51
C GLU A 593 8.93 27.24 24.32
N LEU A 594 9.92 28.05 24.75
CA LEU A 594 9.92 29.50 24.69
C LEU A 594 11.14 30.01 23.92
N GLY A 595 10.94 31.01 23.07
CA GLY A 595 12.02 31.68 22.35
C GLY A 595 11.71 33.15 22.08
N SER A 596 12.74 33.96 21.88
CA SER A 596 12.63 35.33 21.37
C SER A 596 13.25 35.36 20.00
N SER A 597 12.61 35.99 19.02
CA SER A 597 13.03 35.99 17.62
C SER A 597 12.50 37.22 16.91
N GLN A 598 12.90 37.37 15.64
CA GLN A 598 12.42 38.44 14.76
C GLN A 598 11.56 37.82 13.63
N ILE A 599 10.48 38.50 13.23
CA ILE A 599 9.70 38.15 12.04
C ILE A 599 10.52 38.55 10.80
N VAL A 600 10.90 37.58 9.98
CA VAL A 600 11.69 37.82 8.76
C VAL A 600 10.86 37.87 7.49
N ALA A 601 9.70 37.24 7.47
CA ALA A 601 8.76 37.29 6.36
C ALA A 601 7.32 36.95 6.79
N MET A 602 6.36 37.37 5.97
CA MET A 602 4.94 37.13 6.21
C MET A 602 4.17 37.03 4.88
N LEU A 603 3.20 36.12 4.84
CA LEU A 603 2.21 36.06 3.75
C LEU A 603 0.81 36.25 4.28
N ILE A 604 -0.02 37.00 3.55
CA ILE A 604 -1.47 37.10 3.75
C ILE A 604 -2.15 36.68 2.44
N ASN A 605 -2.98 35.64 2.50
CA ASN A 605 -3.62 35.04 1.31
C ASN A 605 -2.64 34.71 0.19
N GLY A 606 -1.48 34.14 0.54
CA GLY A 606 -0.43 33.72 -0.40
C GLY A 606 0.38 34.87 -1.01
N LYS A 607 0.25 36.11 -0.52
CA LYS A 607 0.98 37.27 -1.01
C LYS A 607 1.88 37.86 0.09
N PRO A 608 3.09 38.32 -0.24
CA PRO A 608 3.96 39.01 0.70
C PRO A 608 3.26 40.24 1.31
N ALA A 609 3.45 40.41 2.61
CA ALA A 609 2.94 41.53 3.37
C ALA A 609 3.95 41.98 4.43
N ASP A 610 3.94 43.28 4.78
CA ASP A 610 4.82 43.85 5.78
C ASP A 610 4.16 43.94 7.17
N GLU A 611 2.82 43.82 7.24
CA GLU A 611 2.04 43.93 8.47
C GLU A 611 0.80 43.04 8.43
N VAL A 612 0.46 42.44 9.56
CA VAL A 612 -0.80 41.74 9.81
C VAL A 612 -1.52 42.34 11.00
N SER A 613 -2.84 42.56 10.90
CA SER A 613 -3.67 43.13 11.94
C SER A 613 -4.86 42.22 12.28
N ALA A 614 -5.34 42.27 13.52
CA ALA A 614 -6.50 41.47 13.93
C ALA A 614 -7.79 41.91 13.18
N PRO A 615 -8.63 40.92 12.73
CA PRO A 615 -8.55 39.48 12.93
C PRO A 615 -8.07 38.72 11.66
N GLN A 616 -6.99 39.09 11.04
CA GLN A 616 -6.50 38.51 9.79
C GLN A 616 -5.75 37.20 10.03
N ALA A 617 -5.95 36.24 9.13
CA ALA A 617 -5.13 35.03 9.01
C ALA A 617 -3.86 35.37 8.23
N ALA A 618 -2.74 34.80 8.65
CA ALA A 618 -1.44 34.99 8.01
C ALA A 618 -0.53 33.77 8.20
N ALA A 619 0.57 33.75 7.47
CA ALA A 619 1.66 32.81 7.63
C ALA A 619 2.95 33.61 7.93
N LEU A 620 3.60 33.32 9.06
CA LEU A 620 4.76 34.05 9.56
C LEU A 620 6.00 33.16 9.53
N VAL A 621 7.16 33.75 9.20
CA VAL A 621 8.48 33.12 9.31
C VAL A 621 9.30 33.89 10.34
N LEU A 622 9.90 33.14 11.28
CA LEU A 622 10.83 33.67 12.28
C LEU A 622 12.27 33.29 11.91
N GLU A 623 13.25 34.12 12.32
CA GLU A 623 14.66 33.78 12.20
C GLU A 623 15.02 32.53 13.01
N GLU A 624 14.50 32.46 14.25
CA GLU A 624 14.61 31.32 15.15
C GLU A 624 13.25 30.96 15.72
N THR A 625 12.97 29.66 15.91
CA THR A 625 11.68 29.26 16.44
C THR A 625 11.75 28.02 17.33
N PRO A 626 10.99 28.00 18.46
CA PRO A 626 10.80 26.79 19.27
C PRO A 626 9.71 25.87 18.68
N PHE A 627 8.95 26.30 17.66
CA PHE A 627 7.86 25.54 17.06
C PHE A 627 8.40 24.45 16.15
N TYR A 628 8.02 23.19 16.40
CA TYR A 628 8.32 22.07 15.53
C TYR A 628 7.41 22.10 14.31
N ALA A 629 8.00 22.12 13.12
CA ALA A 629 7.26 21.98 11.88
C ALA A 629 6.93 20.52 11.61
N GLU A 630 5.73 20.24 11.10
CA GLU A 630 5.28 18.89 10.77
C GLU A 630 6.28 18.14 9.90
N ALA A 631 6.78 17.03 10.41
CA ALA A 631 7.72 16.16 9.70
C ALA A 631 7.74 14.75 10.32
N GLY A 632 8.06 13.73 9.51
CA GLY A 632 8.23 12.36 9.97
C GLY A 632 7.00 11.74 10.64
N GLY A 633 5.80 12.26 10.33
CA GLY A 633 4.53 11.84 10.93
C GLY A 633 4.20 12.53 12.26
N GLN A 634 5.09 13.34 12.82
CA GLN A 634 4.76 14.19 13.97
C GLN A 634 4.09 15.47 13.50
N MET A 635 2.90 15.78 14.04
CA MET A 635 2.15 17.01 13.77
C MET A 635 2.90 18.27 14.20
N GLY A 636 2.72 19.36 13.45
CA GLY A 636 3.25 20.67 13.75
C GLY A 636 2.74 21.23 15.09
N ASP A 637 3.51 22.10 15.73
CA ASP A 637 3.13 22.71 16.99
C ASP A 637 2.13 23.86 16.83
N HIS A 638 1.37 24.06 17.88
CA HIS A 638 0.50 25.22 18.10
C HIS A 638 1.07 26.07 19.22
N GLY A 639 0.58 27.30 19.33
CA GLY A 639 0.98 28.19 20.40
C GLY A 639 0.72 29.67 20.07
N VAL A 640 1.53 30.56 20.58
CA VAL A 640 1.36 32.01 20.46
C VAL A 640 2.66 32.69 20.06
N ILE A 641 2.58 33.60 19.11
CA ILE A 641 3.66 34.55 18.79
C ILE A 641 3.16 35.95 19.16
N GLY A 642 3.83 36.59 20.13
CA GLY A 642 3.36 37.85 20.68
C GLY A 642 4.45 38.91 20.81
N SER A 643 4.03 40.15 20.78
CA SER A 643 4.84 41.34 21.08
C SER A 643 4.04 42.32 21.94
N GLN A 644 4.60 43.49 22.23
CA GLN A 644 3.86 44.58 22.90
C GLN A 644 2.73 45.13 22.03
N THR A 645 2.75 44.91 20.70
CA THR A 645 1.80 45.48 19.75
C THR A 645 0.68 44.53 19.33
N GLY A 646 0.85 43.24 19.60
CA GLY A 646 -0.19 42.29 19.20
C GLY A 646 0.13 40.84 19.50
N ILE A 647 -0.88 39.98 19.36
CA ILE A 647 -0.86 38.55 19.64
C ILE A 647 -1.35 37.78 18.42
N PHE A 648 -0.53 36.86 17.93
CA PHE A 648 -0.81 35.93 16.82
C PHE A 648 -0.96 34.50 17.36
N GLN A 649 -2.11 33.90 17.15
CA GLN A 649 -2.39 32.51 17.52
C GLN A 649 -1.92 31.60 16.42
N VAL A 650 -0.91 30.76 16.69
CA VAL A 650 -0.43 29.72 15.79
C VAL A 650 -1.34 28.50 15.88
N SER A 651 -1.95 28.12 14.76
CA SER A 651 -2.80 26.95 14.63
C SER A 651 -2.14 25.79 13.92
N ASP A 652 -1.00 26.00 13.24
CA ASP A 652 -0.21 24.96 12.58
C ASP A 652 1.21 25.48 12.29
N THR A 653 2.17 24.56 12.20
CA THR A 653 3.56 24.85 11.85
C THR A 653 4.05 23.85 10.81
N GLN A 654 4.49 24.35 9.64
CA GLN A 654 4.82 23.57 8.47
C GLN A 654 6.20 23.94 7.89
N ARG A 655 6.71 23.10 6.98
CA ARG A 655 7.93 23.34 6.23
C ARG A 655 7.66 23.23 4.73
N PRO A 656 7.06 24.25 4.10
CA PRO A 656 6.67 24.20 2.69
C PRO A 656 7.88 24.17 1.74
N VAL A 657 9.01 24.76 2.12
CA VAL A 657 10.28 24.71 1.38
C VAL A 657 11.44 24.35 2.29
N PRO A 658 12.51 23.72 1.79
CA PRO A 658 13.68 23.39 2.58
C PRO A 658 14.28 24.62 3.29
N GLY A 659 14.60 24.46 4.57
CA GLY A 659 15.21 25.53 5.36
C GLY A 659 14.25 26.56 5.95
N LEU A 660 12.95 26.54 5.64
CA LEU A 660 11.99 27.53 6.12
C LEU A 660 10.92 26.88 7.01
N ILE A 661 10.74 27.39 8.24
CA ILE A 661 9.65 27.01 9.13
C ILE A 661 8.59 28.10 9.14
N VAL A 662 7.37 27.75 8.78
CA VAL A 662 6.24 28.67 8.60
C VAL A 662 5.17 28.42 9.66
N HIS A 663 4.75 29.48 10.35
CA HIS A 663 3.72 29.48 11.39
C HIS A 663 2.41 30.00 10.80
N TYR A 664 1.45 29.13 10.62
CA TYR A 664 0.10 29.46 10.16
C TYR A 664 -0.81 29.79 11.33
N GLY A 665 -1.57 30.87 11.21
CA GLY A 665 -2.43 31.27 12.30
C GLY A 665 -3.27 32.50 12.02
N THR A 666 -3.79 33.09 13.10
CA THR A 666 -4.66 34.26 13.02
C THR A 666 -4.21 35.31 14.05
N MET A 667 -4.15 36.54 13.62
CA MET A 667 -3.95 37.69 14.52
C MET A 667 -5.20 37.88 15.40
N ILE A 668 -5.06 37.70 16.71
CA ILE A 668 -6.19 37.78 17.64
C ILE A 668 -6.30 39.15 18.30
N GLU A 669 -5.19 39.87 18.44
CA GLU A 669 -5.15 41.19 19.05
C GLU A 669 -4.03 42.03 18.45
N GLY A 670 -4.30 43.33 18.17
CA GLY A 670 -3.31 44.28 17.71
C GLY A 670 -2.78 44.03 16.31
N HIS A 671 -1.47 44.25 16.11
CA HIS A 671 -0.78 44.05 14.85
C HIS A 671 0.68 43.62 15.04
N LEU A 672 1.24 42.94 14.03
CA LEU A 672 2.66 42.55 13.94
C LEU A 672 3.21 42.97 12.58
N ARG A 673 4.50 43.29 12.53
CA ARG A 673 5.22 43.71 11.30
C ARG A 673 6.47 42.88 11.07
N VAL A 674 6.86 42.75 9.81
CA VAL A 674 8.21 42.24 9.45
C VAL A 674 9.27 43.12 10.14
N GLY A 675 10.27 42.49 10.74
CA GLY A 675 11.28 43.13 11.54
C GLY A 675 10.93 43.32 13.02
N SER A 676 9.70 42.99 13.45
CA SER A 676 9.31 43.06 14.86
C SER A 676 9.97 41.95 15.67
N GLU A 677 10.51 42.31 16.85
CA GLU A 677 10.90 41.35 17.86
C GLU A 677 9.64 40.74 18.50
N VAL A 678 9.59 39.44 18.59
CA VAL A 678 8.47 38.65 19.11
C VAL A 678 8.95 37.59 20.09
N ARG A 679 8.06 37.23 21.02
CA ARG A 679 8.20 36.08 21.88
C ARG A 679 7.34 34.94 21.27
N ALA A 680 7.96 33.83 21.02
CA ALA A 680 7.34 32.62 20.50
C ALA A 680 7.14 31.61 21.66
N GLU A 681 5.90 31.20 21.92
CA GLU A 681 5.54 30.30 23.03
C GLU A 681 4.69 29.14 22.50
N VAL A 682 5.23 27.94 22.61
CA VAL A 682 4.59 26.68 22.17
C VAL A 682 3.55 26.25 23.22
N ASP A 683 2.43 25.68 22.79
CA ASP A 683 1.49 24.98 23.69
C ASP A 683 2.17 23.76 24.33
N ALA A 684 2.65 23.97 25.54
CA ALA A 684 3.40 22.97 26.32
C ALA A 684 2.60 21.67 26.54
N ALA A 685 1.31 21.78 26.82
CA ALA A 685 0.47 20.63 27.12
C ALA A 685 0.32 19.73 25.86
N ARG A 686 0.06 20.37 24.71
CA ARG A 686 -0.02 19.70 23.42
C ARG A 686 1.33 19.09 23.00
N ARG A 687 2.43 19.85 23.13
CA ARG A 687 3.80 19.38 22.84
C ARG A 687 4.15 18.14 23.67
N GLN A 688 3.88 18.16 24.97
CA GLN A 688 4.15 17.03 25.88
C GLN A 688 3.32 15.80 25.49
N ALA A 689 2.07 15.95 25.10
CA ALA A 689 1.24 14.85 24.61
C ALA A 689 1.81 14.23 23.33
N ILE A 690 2.24 15.06 22.36
CA ILE A 690 2.91 14.62 21.14
C ILE A 690 4.22 13.89 21.44
N MET A 691 5.07 14.43 22.35
CA MET A 691 6.34 13.80 22.73
C MET A 691 6.14 12.42 23.37
N ARG A 692 5.09 12.23 24.21
CA ARG A 692 4.73 10.90 24.73
C ARG A 692 4.39 9.93 23.62
N ASN A 693 3.51 10.33 22.73
CA ASN A 693 3.07 9.51 21.59
C ASN A 693 4.23 9.21 20.65
N HIS A 694 5.12 10.18 20.39
CA HIS A 694 6.29 9.96 19.54
C HIS A 694 7.28 8.98 20.14
N SER A 695 7.61 9.14 21.42
CA SER A 695 8.52 8.23 22.12
C SER A 695 7.93 6.83 22.21
N ALA A 696 6.61 6.72 22.44
CA ALA A 696 5.91 5.43 22.43
C ALA A 696 5.93 4.76 21.05
N THR A 697 5.90 5.53 19.96
CA THR A 697 5.99 5.02 18.60
C THR A 697 7.30 4.25 18.37
N HIS A 698 8.43 4.75 18.85
CA HIS A 698 9.71 4.07 18.78
C HIS A 698 9.75 2.77 19.58
N LEU A 699 9.17 2.78 20.80
CA LEU A 699 9.06 1.57 21.63
C LEU A 699 8.13 0.54 20.97
N LEU A 700 7.01 0.98 20.37
CA LEU A 700 6.10 0.12 19.63
C LEU A 700 6.80 -0.50 18.42
N HIS A 701 7.52 0.29 17.61
CA HIS A 701 8.27 -0.23 16.48
C HIS A 701 9.28 -1.30 16.89
N ARG A 702 9.98 -1.08 17.99
CA ARG A 702 10.91 -2.07 18.55
C ARG A 702 10.18 -3.33 18.99
N ALA A 703 9.08 -3.23 19.71
CA ALA A 703 8.28 -4.37 20.16
C ALA A 703 7.72 -5.18 18.98
N LEU A 704 7.21 -4.51 17.93
CA LEU A 704 6.75 -5.16 16.70
C LEU A 704 7.87 -5.98 16.04
N LYS A 705 9.09 -5.44 15.96
CA LYS A 705 10.24 -6.17 15.41
C LYS A 705 10.68 -7.35 16.25
N ASP A 706 10.63 -7.21 17.56
CA ASP A 706 11.05 -8.28 18.47
C ASP A 706 10.07 -9.45 18.47
N ILE A 707 8.76 -9.18 18.36
CA ILE A 707 7.69 -10.18 18.44
C ILE A 707 7.38 -10.76 17.05
N LEU A 708 7.27 -9.90 16.03
CA LEU A 708 6.84 -10.31 14.68
C LEU A 708 7.99 -10.58 13.73
N GLY A 709 9.23 -10.19 14.11
CA GLY A 709 10.44 -10.42 13.33
C GLY A 709 11.06 -9.16 12.74
N LYS A 710 12.37 -9.24 12.41
CA LYS A 710 13.18 -8.11 11.91
C LYS A 710 12.71 -7.51 10.59
N GLN A 711 11.91 -8.23 9.84
CA GLN A 711 11.32 -7.79 8.56
C GLN A 711 10.21 -6.75 8.71
N VAL A 712 9.75 -6.48 9.93
CA VAL A 712 8.75 -5.43 10.16
C VAL A 712 9.38 -4.07 9.95
N HIS A 713 8.79 -3.28 9.04
CA HIS A 713 9.21 -1.91 8.71
C HIS A 713 8.01 -0.98 8.75
N GLN A 714 8.25 0.25 9.18
CA GLN A 714 7.26 1.32 9.12
C GLN A 714 6.87 1.62 7.67
N GLN A 715 5.57 1.73 7.40
CA GLN A 715 5.00 2.16 6.14
C GLN A 715 4.35 3.54 6.23
N GLY A 716 4.06 3.98 7.43
CA GLY A 716 3.50 5.29 7.74
C GLY A 716 3.35 5.48 9.23
N SER A 717 3.26 6.72 9.67
CA SER A 717 2.97 7.06 11.06
C SER A 717 2.18 8.36 11.16
N LEU A 718 1.46 8.52 12.26
CA LEU A 718 0.87 9.77 12.70
C LEU A 718 1.11 9.88 14.20
N VAL A 719 1.71 10.96 14.61
CA VAL A 719 1.94 11.29 16.03
C VAL A 719 1.20 12.58 16.32
N ALA A 720 0.00 12.43 16.85
CA ALA A 720 -0.93 13.49 17.23
C ALA A 720 -0.96 13.66 18.76
N PRO A 721 -1.53 14.74 19.31
CA PRO A 721 -1.62 14.90 20.76
C PRO A 721 -2.59 13.92 21.41
N ASP A 722 -3.58 13.46 20.71
CA ASP A 722 -4.65 12.57 21.19
C ASP A 722 -4.36 11.09 20.98
N ARG A 723 -3.48 10.72 20.04
CA ARG A 723 -3.11 9.32 19.72
C ARG A 723 -1.85 9.23 18.90
N LEU A 724 -1.31 8.01 18.83
CA LEU A 724 -0.35 7.61 17.80
C LEU A 724 -0.99 6.60 16.86
N ARG A 725 -0.50 6.58 15.62
CA ARG A 725 -0.85 5.61 14.58
C ARG A 725 0.43 5.11 13.95
N PHE A 726 0.54 3.80 13.80
CA PHE A 726 1.70 3.16 13.22
C PHE A 726 1.28 2.15 12.16
N ASP A 727 1.64 2.40 10.92
CA ASP A 727 1.37 1.53 9.79
C ASP A 727 2.64 0.72 9.48
N PHE A 728 2.53 -0.59 9.34
CA PHE A 728 3.69 -1.49 9.12
C PHE A 728 3.32 -2.64 8.20
N ASN A 729 4.34 -3.22 7.57
CA ASN A 729 4.18 -4.35 6.66
C ASN A 729 3.88 -5.63 7.43
N MET A 730 2.69 -6.17 7.22
CA MET A 730 2.24 -7.47 7.72
C MET A 730 1.04 -7.96 6.90
N THR A 731 1.08 -9.21 6.50
CA THR A 731 0.08 -9.81 5.59
C THR A 731 -1.16 -10.35 6.31
N ARG A 732 -1.04 -10.65 7.61
CA ARG A 732 -2.13 -11.17 8.46
C ARG A 732 -2.49 -10.21 9.60
N PRO A 733 -3.69 -10.33 10.17
CA PRO A 733 -4.02 -9.70 11.45
C PRO A 733 -3.11 -10.19 12.56
N LEU A 734 -2.85 -9.32 13.54
CA LEU A 734 -2.20 -9.72 14.77
C LEU A 734 -3.17 -10.52 15.65
N THR A 735 -2.64 -11.51 16.37
CA THR A 735 -3.43 -12.24 17.34
C THR A 735 -3.63 -11.41 18.61
N THR A 736 -4.61 -11.78 19.41
CA THR A 736 -4.86 -11.12 20.70
C THR A 736 -3.67 -11.27 21.65
N GLU A 737 -2.97 -12.40 21.56
CA GLU A 737 -1.78 -12.71 22.34
C GLU A 737 -0.61 -11.82 21.92
N GLU A 738 -0.35 -11.68 20.63
CA GLU A 738 0.68 -10.78 20.08
C GLU A 738 0.42 -9.33 20.50
N LEU A 739 -0.82 -8.85 20.42
CA LEU A 739 -1.17 -7.50 20.86
C LEU A 739 -0.93 -7.27 22.34
N ARG A 740 -1.25 -8.27 23.19
CA ARG A 740 -0.95 -8.19 24.65
C ARG A 740 0.54 -8.18 24.91
N GLU A 741 1.31 -8.98 24.21
CA GLU A 741 2.76 -9.04 24.35
C GLU A 741 3.41 -7.73 23.92
N ILE A 742 2.94 -7.11 22.84
CA ILE A 742 3.37 -5.78 22.39
C ILE A 742 3.08 -4.74 23.47
N ASP A 743 1.84 -4.67 23.96
CA ASP A 743 1.47 -3.74 25.04
C ASP A 743 2.32 -3.95 26.28
N GLN A 744 2.57 -5.19 26.65
CA GLN A 744 3.40 -5.53 27.81
C GLN A 744 4.86 -5.12 27.62
N GLN A 745 5.44 -5.36 26.45
CA GLN A 745 6.82 -4.99 26.16
C GLN A 745 7.02 -3.48 26.15
N VAL A 746 6.11 -2.73 25.51
CA VAL A 746 6.14 -1.27 25.51
C VAL A 746 6.01 -0.72 26.93
N ASN A 747 5.02 -1.17 27.71
CA ASN A 747 4.83 -0.72 29.09
C ASN A 747 5.99 -1.13 30.00
N SER A 748 6.64 -2.26 29.76
CA SER A 748 7.85 -2.65 30.50
C SER A 748 9.00 -1.67 30.24
N ALA A 749 9.19 -1.22 29.00
CA ALA A 749 10.18 -0.20 28.65
C ALA A 749 9.82 1.18 29.23
N VAL A 750 8.53 1.52 29.34
CA VAL A 750 8.05 2.72 30.04
C VAL A 750 8.38 2.65 31.52
N LEU A 751 8.05 1.54 32.17
CA LEU A 751 8.31 1.34 33.62
C LEU A 751 9.80 1.29 33.96
N ALA A 752 10.64 0.82 33.02
CA ALA A 752 12.10 0.83 33.21
C ALA A 752 12.71 2.24 33.23
N ASN A 753 11.96 3.25 32.82
CA ASN A 753 12.32 4.67 32.88
C ASN A 753 13.72 4.97 32.31
N HIS A 754 14.01 4.41 31.12
CA HIS A 754 15.27 4.65 30.42
C HIS A 754 15.42 6.12 30.01
N PRO A 755 16.63 6.73 30.16
CA PRO A 755 16.87 8.06 29.64
C PRO A 755 16.82 8.04 28.10
N VAL A 756 16.20 9.07 27.52
CA VAL A 756 16.21 9.29 26.06
C VAL A 756 17.44 10.11 25.72
N ARG A 757 18.36 9.52 24.97
CA ARG A 757 19.61 10.17 24.54
C ARG A 757 19.54 10.50 23.07
N THR A 758 20.06 11.67 22.71
CA THR A 758 20.16 12.13 21.32
C THR A 758 21.61 12.48 21.00
N GLU A 759 22.09 11.96 19.88
CA GLU A 759 23.46 12.17 19.41
C GLU A 759 23.39 12.61 17.93
N ILE A 760 24.24 13.56 17.54
CA ILE A 760 24.37 13.96 16.14
C ILE A 760 25.71 13.37 15.64
N MET A 761 25.64 12.61 14.55
CA MET A 761 26.80 11.92 14.00
C MET A 761 26.66 11.75 12.49
N PRO A 762 27.75 11.43 11.76
CA PRO A 762 27.68 11.09 10.34
C PRO A 762 26.74 9.92 10.08
N TYR A 763 26.00 9.96 8.96
CA TYR A 763 24.99 8.95 8.60
C TYR A 763 25.55 7.51 8.59
N GLN A 764 26.75 7.31 8.01
CA GLN A 764 27.38 6.00 7.95
C GLN A 764 27.80 5.47 9.34
N GLU A 765 28.25 6.37 10.21
CA GLU A 765 28.57 6.03 11.59
C GLU A 765 27.30 5.62 12.36
N ALA A 766 26.21 6.36 12.16
CA ALA A 766 24.92 6.03 12.77
C ALA A 766 24.45 4.62 12.38
N LEU A 767 24.54 4.25 11.10
CA LEU A 767 24.21 2.89 10.63
C LEU A 767 25.14 1.83 11.24
N ALA A 768 26.45 2.12 11.33
CA ALA A 768 27.42 1.21 11.93
C ALA A 768 27.15 0.94 13.42
N THR A 769 26.53 1.89 14.14
CA THR A 769 26.08 1.69 15.54
C THR A 769 24.80 0.86 15.65
N GLY A 770 24.19 0.41 14.55
CA GLY A 770 22.94 -0.34 14.53
C GLY A 770 21.68 0.52 14.65
N ALA A 771 21.77 1.84 14.40
CA ALA A 771 20.61 2.72 14.36
C ALA A 771 19.73 2.39 13.16
N MET A 772 18.40 2.35 13.36
CA MET A 772 17.43 2.09 12.31
C MET A 772 17.13 3.38 11.55
N ALA A 773 17.28 3.34 10.22
CA ALA A 773 16.82 4.38 9.32
C ALA A 773 15.39 4.06 8.90
N LEU A 774 14.42 4.91 9.25
CA LEU A 774 12.99 4.65 9.05
C LEU A 774 12.51 5.08 7.66
N PHE A 775 13.10 6.14 7.16
CA PHE A 775 12.78 6.70 5.85
C PHE A 775 14.05 6.60 4.99
N SER A 776 14.06 5.70 4.04
CA SER A 776 15.19 5.52 3.11
C SER A 776 15.54 6.79 2.30
N GLU A 777 14.86 7.89 2.54
CA GLU A 777 14.66 8.90 1.53
C GLU A 777 15.24 10.30 1.82
N LYS A 778 15.67 10.66 3.03
CA LYS A 778 16.03 12.09 3.27
C LYS A 778 16.99 12.32 4.44
N TYR A 779 18.04 11.56 4.52
CA TYR A 779 19.06 11.82 5.53
C TYR A 779 20.24 12.59 4.91
N GLY A 780 20.56 13.74 5.47
CA GLY A 780 21.80 14.47 5.12
C GLY A 780 23.06 13.73 5.62
N ASP A 781 24.22 14.31 5.37
CA ASP A 781 25.52 13.75 5.77
C ASP A 781 25.62 13.54 7.28
N THR A 782 24.92 14.35 8.07
CA THR A 782 24.80 14.23 9.53
C THR A 782 23.35 13.98 9.93
N VAL A 783 23.18 13.07 10.88
CA VAL A 783 21.86 12.62 11.36
C VAL A 783 21.75 12.68 12.86
N ARG A 784 20.52 12.85 13.35
CA ARG A 784 20.18 12.79 14.76
C ARG A 784 19.72 11.39 15.11
N VAL A 785 20.47 10.71 15.98
CA VAL A 785 20.18 9.38 16.50
C VAL A 785 19.49 9.52 17.84
N VAL A 786 18.32 8.90 18.00
CA VAL A 786 17.57 8.86 19.26
C VAL A 786 17.64 7.45 19.84
N THR A 787 18.13 7.32 21.09
CA THR A 787 18.26 6.06 21.79
C THR A 787 17.39 6.06 23.05
N MET A 788 16.52 5.06 23.20
CA MET A 788 15.70 4.84 24.38
C MET A 788 15.61 3.34 24.72
N GLY A 789 16.38 2.92 25.73
CA GLY A 789 16.54 1.50 26.06
C GLY A 789 17.17 0.72 24.91
N THR A 790 16.44 -0.24 24.36
CA THR A 790 16.88 -1.08 23.22
C THR A 790 16.47 -0.51 21.88
N SER A 791 15.64 0.55 21.81
CA SER A 791 15.31 1.25 20.58
C SER A 791 16.38 2.27 20.24
N LYS A 792 16.89 2.24 19.01
CA LYS A 792 17.86 3.19 18.49
C LYS A 792 17.53 3.52 17.03
N GLU A 793 17.12 4.76 16.77
CA GLU A 793 16.55 5.15 15.49
C GLU A 793 16.98 6.55 15.06
N LEU A 794 17.05 6.78 13.73
CA LEU A 794 17.25 8.10 13.16
C LEU A 794 15.93 8.88 13.27
N CYS A 795 15.92 9.96 14.06
CA CYS A 795 14.70 10.73 14.26
C CYS A 795 14.97 12.22 14.56
N GLY A 796 14.29 13.10 13.80
CA GLY A 796 14.30 14.54 13.97
C GLY A 796 13.18 15.08 14.86
N GLY A 797 12.30 14.22 15.41
CA GLY A 797 11.15 14.66 16.22
C GLY A 797 11.48 15.04 17.65
N THR A 798 10.46 15.47 18.38
CA THR A 798 10.56 15.83 19.81
C THR A 798 10.19 14.63 20.68
N HIS A 799 10.93 14.42 21.77
CA HIS A 799 10.78 13.24 22.64
C HIS A 799 10.77 13.63 24.10
N VAL A 800 10.21 12.74 24.93
CA VAL A 800 10.31 12.85 26.38
C VAL A 800 11.75 12.66 26.86
N ALA A 801 12.12 13.19 28.01
CA ALA A 801 13.47 13.05 28.55
C ALA A 801 13.78 11.64 29.07
N ALA A 802 12.76 10.89 29.50
CA ALA A 802 12.85 9.50 29.91
C ALA A 802 11.56 8.74 29.57
N THR A 803 11.67 7.43 29.32
CA THR A 803 10.54 6.59 28.89
C THR A 803 9.38 6.55 29.90
N GLY A 804 9.66 6.72 31.20
CA GLY A 804 8.62 6.80 32.23
C GLY A 804 7.66 7.97 32.09
N GLN A 805 8.06 9.05 31.42
CA GLN A 805 7.20 10.21 31.14
C GLN A 805 6.13 9.93 30.08
N ILE A 806 6.23 8.80 29.34
CA ILE A 806 5.19 8.35 28.40
C ILE A 806 3.89 8.05 29.17
N GLY A 807 3.99 7.52 30.38
CA GLY A 807 2.85 7.03 31.13
C GLY A 807 2.29 5.73 30.57
N LEU A 808 1.05 5.39 30.88
CA LEU A 808 0.40 4.18 30.36
C LEU A 808 0.35 4.21 28.83
N TYR A 809 0.81 3.15 28.19
CA TYR A 809 0.61 2.86 26.77
C TYR A 809 -0.52 1.83 26.61
N LEU A 810 -1.42 2.05 25.64
CA LEU A 810 -2.53 1.16 25.39
C LEU A 810 -2.87 1.11 23.89
N THR A 811 -2.77 -0.05 23.29
CA THR A 811 -3.29 -0.31 21.94
C THR A 811 -4.82 -0.29 21.95
N THR A 812 -5.42 0.56 21.14
CA THR A 812 -6.89 0.71 21.05
C THR A 812 -7.48 -0.05 19.89
N GLN A 813 -6.74 -0.14 18.77
CA GLN A 813 -7.21 -0.79 17.55
C GLN A 813 -6.04 -1.35 16.74
N GLU A 814 -6.29 -2.50 16.10
CA GLU A 814 -5.47 -3.06 15.04
C GLU A 814 -6.34 -3.38 13.84
N ALA A 815 -5.95 -2.93 12.62
CA ALA A 815 -6.75 -3.09 11.42
C ALA A 815 -5.88 -3.17 10.16
N GLY A 816 -6.40 -3.77 9.07
CA GLY A 816 -5.78 -3.68 7.75
C GLY A 816 -6.16 -2.36 7.06
N THR A 817 -5.17 -1.67 6.49
CA THR A 817 -5.39 -0.42 5.74
C THR A 817 -5.19 -0.60 4.24
N ALA A 818 -4.23 -1.44 3.87
CA ALA A 818 -3.94 -1.80 2.49
C ALA A 818 -3.46 -3.25 2.41
N ALA A 819 -3.24 -3.77 1.22
CA ALA A 819 -2.68 -5.10 1.06
C ALA A 819 -1.28 -5.17 1.68
N GLY A 820 -1.09 -6.10 2.61
CA GLY A 820 0.18 -6.28 3.29
C GLY A 820 0.54 -5.17 4.29
N ILE A 821 -0.39 -4.25 4.62
CA ILE A 821 -0.15 -3.19 5.58
C ILE A 821 -1.18 -3.28 6.70
N ARG A 822 -0.68 -3.37 7.92
CA ARG A 822 -1.47 -3.34 9.15
C ARG A 822 -1.25 -2.01 9.87
N ARG A 823 -2.25 -1.56 10.58
CA ARG A 823 -2.29 -0.32 11.35
C ARG A 823 -2.55 -0.62 12.80
N VAL A 824 -1.72 -0.10 13.68
CA VAL A 824 -1.96 -0.04 15.11
C VAL A 824 -2.24 1.41 15.50
N GLU A 825 -3.33 1.64 16.24
CA GLU A 825 -3.60 2.90 16.92
C GLU A 825 -3.47 2.70 18.43
N ALA A 826 -2.82 3.63 19.09
CA ALA A 826 -2.58 3.56 20.54
C ALA A 826 -2.66 4.93 21.21
N LEU A 827 -2.85 4.91 22.53
CA LEU A 827 -2.91 6.07 23.41
C LEU A 827 -1.79 6.01 24.43
N THR A 828 -1.38 7.18 24.93
CA THR A 828 -0.39 7.28 25.99
C THR A 828 -0.87 8.21 27.13
N GLY A 829 -0.27 8.04 28.30
CA GLY A 829 -0.47 8.91 29.47
C GLY A 829 -1.93 9.11 29.82
N THR A 830 -2.34 10.38 30.01
CA THR A 830 -3.71 10.73 30.38
C THR A 830 -4.78 10.28 29.38
N GLY A 831 -4.45 10.23 28.09
CA GLY A 831 -5.36 9.71 27.07
C GLY A 831 -5.69 8.24 27.26
N ALA A 832 -4.69 7.42 27.57
CA ALA A 832 -4.86 6.01 27.90
C ALA A 832 -5.61 5.81 29.23
N GLU A 833 -5.29 6.61 30.26
CA GLU A 833 -5.98 6.60 31.55
C GLU A 833 -7.48 6.90 31.40
N MET A 834 -7.83 7.98 30.70
CA MET A 834 -9.23 8.36 30.43
C MET A 834 -9.98 7.27 29.66
N PHE A 835 -9.31 6.59 28.74
CA PHE A 835 -9.91 5.49 27.99
C PHE A 835 -10.22 4.30 28.89
N VAL A 836 -9.31 3.92 29.79
CA VAL A 836 -9.52 2.86 30.78
C VAL A 836 -10.67 3.21 31.73
N HIS A 837 -10.70 4.45 32.25
CA HIS A 837 -11.80 4.91 33.11
C HIS A 837 -13.14 4.82 32.41
N ARG A 838 -13.25 5.32 31.19
CA ARG A 838 -14.50 5.25 30.39
C ARG A 838 -14.98 3.81 30.17
N ARG A 839 -14.04 2.88 29.91
CA ARG A 839 -14.38 1.46 29.79
C ARG A 839 -14.84 0.85 31.10
N ASN A 840 -14.19 1.16 32.19
CA ASN A 840 -14.58 0.70 33.52
C ASN A 840 -15.95 1.24 33.93
N ASP A 841 -16.23 2.51 33.66
CA ASP A 841 -17.54 3.13 33.92
C ASP A 841 -18.65 2.44 33.09
N LEU A 842 -18.38 2.14 31.82
CA LEU A 842 -19.31 1.42 30.96
C LEU A 842 -19.61 0.01 31.52
N VAL A 843 -18.57 -0.73 31.88
CA VAL A 843 -18.70 -2.09 32.43
C VAL A 843 -19.48 -2.05 33.77
N SER A 844 -19.11 -1.13 34.66
CA SER A 844 -19.77 -0.94 35.94
C SER A 844 -21.26 -0.51 35.76
N GLY A 845 -21.50 0.39 34.81
CA GLY A 845 -22.87 0.81 34.47
C GLY A 845 -23.71 -0.33 33.92
N LEU A 846 -23.16 -1.19 33.06
CA LEU A 846 -23.84 -2.38 32.58
C LEU A 846 -24.08 -3.40 33.69
N ALA A 847 -23.09 -3.66 34.54
CA ALA A 847 -23.22 -4.54 35.69
C ALA A 847 -24.32 -4.06 36.65
N GLY A 848 -24.38 -2.75 36.93
CA GLY A 848 -25.44 -2.15 37.74
C GLY A 848 -26.84 -2.32 37.15
N ARG A 849 -27.01 -2.12 35.83
CA ARG A 849 -28.28 -2.34 35.13
C ARG A 849 -28.74 -3.80 35.16
N LEU A 850 -27.79 -4.71 35.10
CA LEU A 850 -28.04 -6.17 35.13
C LEU A 850 -28.05 -6.76 36.56
N GLN A 851 -27.94 -5.89 37.57
CA GLN A 851 -27.92 -6.26 38.99
C GLN A 851 -26.88 -7.35 39.30
N THR A 852 -25.64 -7.16 38.81
CA THR A 852 -24.51 -8.08 38.97
C THR A 852 -23.21 -7.30 39.23
N THR A 853 -22.12 -8.00 39.49
CA THR A 853 -20.77 -7.39 39.58
C THR A 853 -20.11 -7.36 38.18
N PRO A 854 -19.13 -6.48 37.94
CA PRO A 854 -18.34 -6.47 36.71
C PRO A 854 -17.79 -7.84 36.31
N ASP A 855 -17.22 -8.60 37.28
CA ASP A 855 -16.63 -9.91 37.03
C ASP A 855 -17.66 -10.99 36.66
N ALA A 856 -18.89 -10.89 37.19
CA ALA A 856 -19.97 -11.82 36.90
C ALA A 856 -20.88 -11.39 35.71
N LEU A 857 -20.52 -10.29 35.01
CA LEU A 857 -21.33 -9.73 33.92
C LEU A 857 -21.56 -10.74 32.78
N ALA A 858 -20.51 -11.46 32.39
CA ALA A 858 -20.59 -12.45 31.31
C ALA A 858 -21.53 -13.62 31.67
N ASP A 859 -21.47 -14.09 32.90
CA ASP A 859 -22.34 -15.16 33.38
C ASP A 859 -23.80 -14.69 33.47
N ARG A 860 -24.03 -13.45 33.92
CA ARG A 860 -25.39 -12.88 33.97
C ARG A 860 -26.02 -12.71 32.59
N VAL A 861 -25.23 -12.30 31.59
CA VAL A 861 -25.68 -12.21 30.19
C VAL A 861 -26.05 -13.61 29.66
N ARG A 862 -25.23 -14.63 29.93
CA ARG A 862 -25.50 -16.01 29.57
C ARG A 862 -26.80 -16.50 30.20
N GLN A 863 -26.94 -16.27 31.51
CA GLN A 863 -28.16 -16.62 32.26
C GLN A 863 -29.43 -15.96 31.67
N LEU A 864 -29.36 -14.66 31.35
CA LEU A 864 -30.48 -13.94 30.70
C LEU A 864 -30.81 -14.51 29.32
N GLN A 865 -29.84 -14.94 28.56
CA GLN A 865 -30.07 -15.61 27.28
C GLN A 865 -30.79 -16.96 27.46
N GLU A 866 -30.39 -17.71 28.49
CA GLU A 866 -31.07 -18.99 28.86
C GLU A 866 -32.48 -18.74 29.34
N GLU A 867 -32.72 -17.80 30.25
CA GLU A 867 -34.04 -17.38 30.74
C GLU A 867 -34.96 -16.93 29.58
N LEU A 868 -34.45 -16.13 28.64
CA LEU A 868 -35.18 -15.70 27.47
C LEU A 868 -35.59 -16.88 26.57
N ASN A 869 -34.66 -17.82 26.34
CA ASN A 869 -34.93 -19.00 25.52
C ASN A 869 -35.97 -19.91 26.19
N GLU A 870 -35.92 -20.08 27.52
CA GLU A 870 -36.90 -20.84 28.28
C GLU A 870 -38.27 -20.15 28.27
N ALA A 871 -38.31 -18.83 28.45
CA ALA A 871 -39.56 -18.05 28.36
C ALA A 871 -40.21 -18.18 26.97
N ARG A 872 -39.41 -18.12 25.90
CA ARG A 872 -39.90 -18.34 24.53
C ARG A 872 -40.45 -19.71 24.31
N ARG A 873 -39.81 -20.78 24.84
CA ARG A 873 -40.30 -22.17 24.78
C ARG A 873 -41.62 -22.33 25.56
N SER A 874 -41.70 -21.75 26.75
CA SER A 874 -42.89 -21.78 27.60
C SER A 874 -44.05 -21.06 26.91
N LEU A 875 -43.83 -19.87 26.34
CA LEU A 875 -44.82 -19.13 25.56
C LEU A 875 -45.34 -19.97 24.39
N ALA A 876 -44.44 -20.55 23.60
CA ALA A 876 -44.82 -21.42 22.48
C ALA A 876 -45.63 -22.62 22.93
N THR A 877 -45.34 -23.21 24.10
CA THR A 877 -46.11 -24.33 24.68
C THR A 877 -47.50 -23.88 25.09
N VAL A 878 -47.66 -22.72 25.77
CA VAL A 878 -48.95 -22.15 26.14
C VAL A 878 -49.78 -21.86 24.90
N GLN A 879 -49.20 -21.21 23.89
CA GLN A 879 -49.89 -20.94 22.62
C GLN A 879 -50.37 -22.20 21.91
N ARG A 880 -49.56 -23.28 21.88
CA ARG A 880 -49.96 -24.56 21.31
C ARG A 880 -51.08 -25.22 22.09
N ASN A 881 -51.08 -25.16 23.43
CA ASN A 881 -52.16 -25.71 24.25
C ASN A 881 -53.46 -24.94 24.01
N GLN A 882 -53.41 -23.61 23.96
CA GLN A 882 -54.58 -22.77 23.61
C GLN A 882 -55.11 -23.11 22.21
N ALA A 883 -54.24 -23.27 21.22
CA ALA A 883 -54.59 -23.66 19.86
C ALA A 883 -55.31 -25.04 19.83
N ARG A 884 -54.81 -26.01 20.62
CA ARG A 884 -55.47 -27.35 20.74
C ARG A 884 -56.85 -27.27 21.40
N GLU A 885 -57.01 -26.47 22.44
CA GLU A 885 -58.30 -26.26 23.09
C GLU A 885 -59.31 -25.57 22.17
N GLU A 886 -58.86 -24.56 21.40
CA GLU A 886 -59.66 -23.86 20.41
C GLU A 886 -60.07 -24.80 19.26
N ALA A 887 -59.14 -25.61 18.75
CA ALA A 887 -59.43 -26.66 17.76
C ALA A 887 -60.45 -27.65 18.27
N ALA A 888 -60.38 -28.08 19.55
CA ALA A 888 -61.35 -28.99 20.16
C ALA A 888 -62.79 -28.36 20.25
N ARG A 889 -62.88 -27.08 20.60
CA ARG A 889 -64.15 -26.29 20.63
C ARG A 889 -64.76 -26.18 19.24
N LEU A 890 -63.95 -25.80 18.23
CA LEU A 890 -64.44 -25.70 16.86
C LEU A 890 -64.90 -26.99 16.26
N ALA A 891 -64.26 -28.13 16.60
CA ALA A 891 -64.62 -29.44 16.17
C ALA A 891 -66.03 -29.94 16.79
N ALA A 892 -66.38 -29.36 17.96
CA ALA A 892 -67.63 -29.70 18.64
C ALA A 892 -68.89 -29.04 18.08
N THR A 893 -68.66 -27.93 17.29
CA THR A 893 -69.78 -27.11 16.76
C THR A 893 -69.64 -26.86 15.27
N PRO A 894 -69.61 -27.91 14.40
CA PRO A 894 -69.50 -27.71 12.95
C PRO A 894 -70.82 -27.08 12.42
N THR A 895 -70.73 -26.27 11.36
CA THR A 895 -71.86 -25.81 10.58
C THR A 895 -72.20 -26.84 9.51
N GLU A 896 -73.44 -27.22 9.34
CA GLU A 896 -73.85 -28.18 8.30
C GLU A 896 -74.22 -27.44 7.02
N VAL A 897 -73.55 -27.76 5.91
CA VAL A 897 -73.81 -27.17 4.57
C VAL A 897 -74.06 -28.34 3.61
N ASN A 898 -75.25 -28.45 3.06
CA ASN A 898 -75.67 -29.54 2.15
C ASN A 898 -75.38 -30.97 2.68
N GLY A 899 -75.54 -31.18 3.98
CA GLY A 899 -75.28 -32.46 4.63
C GLY A 899 -73.78 -32.76 4.83
N ILE A 900 -72.94 -31.73 4.74
CA ILE A 900 -71.47 -31.82 4.95
C ILE A 900 -71.08 -30.89 6.14
N PRO A 901 -70.47 -31.48 7.18
CA PRO A 901 -69.95 -30.69 8.29
C PRO A 901 -68.79 -29.75 7.81
N LEU A 902 -68.90 -28.46 8.11
CA LEU A 902 -67.93 -27.43 7.84
C LEU A 902 -67.46 -26.79 9.16
N VAL A 903 -66.17 -26.74 9.34
CA VAL A 903 -65.51 -25.87 10.34
C VAL A 903 -64.74 -24.74 9.63
N ALA A 904 -65.29 -23.53 9.67
CA ALA A 904 -64.63 -22.34 9.09
C ALA A 904 -64.43 -21.31 10.18
N ALA A 905 -63.19 -20.97 10.49
CA ALA A 905 -62.86 -20.02 11.57
C ALA A 905 -61.56 -19.26 11.32
N VAL A 906 -61.54 -18.02 11.83
CA VAL A 906 -60.28 -17.28 12.01
C VAL A 906 -59.79 -17.54 13.44
N VAL A 907 -58.66 -18.15 13.57
CA VAL A 907 -58.10 -18.65 14.83
C VAL A 907 -56.79 -17.92 15.19
N SER A 908 -56.42 -17.96 16.46
CA SER A 908 -55.17 -17.44 16.95
C SER A 908 -54.12 -18.56 16.90
N ALA A 909 -53.27 -18.54 15.87
CA ALA A 909 -52.12 -19.43 15.73
C ALA A 909 -50.83 -18.66 15.57
N PRO A 910 -49.71 -19.07 16.23
CA PRO A 910 -48.44 -18.36 16.14
C PRO A 910 -47.72 -18.55 14.79
N ASP A 911 -47.99 -19.64 14.10
CA ASP A 911 -47.40 -19.99 12.82
C ASP A 911 -48.31 -20.95 12.01
N VAL A 912 -47.98 -21.10 10.72
CA VAL A 912 -48.70 -21.98 9.78
C VAL A 912 -48.66 -23.43 10.23
N LYS A 913 -47.61 -23.86 10.91
CA LYS A 913 -47.45 -25.22 11.42
C LYS A 913 -48.51 -25.48 12.51
N THR A 914 -48.67 -24.56 13.44
CA THR A 914 -49.70 -24.67 14.50
C THR A 914 -51.11 -24.63 13.89
N LEU A 915 -51.34 -23.77 12.85
CA LEU A 915 -52.60 -23.77 12.09
C LEU A 915 -52.88 -25.16 11.46
N GLY A 916 -51.85 -25.79 10.91
CA GLY A 916 -51.93 -27.16 10.39
C GLY A 916 -52.25 -28.22 11.48
N GLU A 917 -51.56 -28.13 12.63
CA GLU A 917 -51.82 -29.00 13.80
C GLU A 917 -53.27 -28.84 14.34
N MET A 918 -53.81 -27.61 14.32
CA MET A 918 -55.21 -27.34 14.65
C MET A 918 -56.18 -28.01 13.65
N SER A 919 -55.91 -27.87 12.35
CA SER A 919 -56.70 -28.49 11.30
C SER A 919 -56.72 -30.02 11.42
N ASP A 920 -55.54 -30.66 11.67
CA ASP A 920 -55.42 -32.08 11.91
C ASP A 920 -56.17 -32.53 13.19
N GLY A 921 -56.08 -31.70 14.26
CA GLY A 921 -56.79 -31.89 15.50
C GLY A 921 -58.35 -31.86 15.35
N ILE A 922 -58.85 -30.95 14.50
CA ILE A 922 -60.27 -30.87 14.15
C ILE A 922 -60.66 -32.04 13.29
N ARG A 923 -59.85 -32.38 12.26
CA ARG A 923 -60.11 -33.52 11.37
C ARG A 923 -60.26 -34.81 12.12
N SER A 924 -59.37 -35.07 13.08
CA SER A 924 -59.45 -36.33 13.88
C SER A 924 -60.69 -36.44 14.73
N ARG A 925 -61.38 -35.38 15.11
CA ARG A 925 -62.61 -35.34 15.91
C ARG A 925 -63.85 -35.25 15.06
N LEU A 926 -63.78 -34.54 13.94
CA LEU A 926 -64.93 -34.35 13.05
C LEU A 926 -65.24 -35.59 12.24
N GLY A 927 -64.25 -36.46 12.00
CA GLY A 927 -64.38 -37.68 11.20
C GLY A 927 -64.44 -37.42 9.72
N SER A 928 -65.49 -36.77 9.21
CA SER A 928 -65.65 -36.37 7.82
C SER A 928 -66.19 -34.97 7.75
N GLY A 929 -65.61 -34.12 6.94
CA GLY A 929 -66.00 -32.72 6.78
C GLY A 929 -64.96 -31.84 6.04
N VAL A 930 -65.28 -30.57 5.93
CA VAL A 930 -64.42 -29.54 5.36
C VAL A 930 -63.94 -28.63 6.51
N ILE A 931 -62.65 -28.37 6.56
CA ILE A 931 -62.03 -27.51 7.55
C ILE A 931 -61.33 -26.38 6.79
N LEU A 932 -61.67 -25.13 7.11
CA LEU A 932 -61.05 -23.94 6.64
C LEU A 932 -60.61 -23.08 7.84
N LEU A 933 -59.36 -23.10 8.17
CA LEU A 933 -58.80 -22.24 9.24
C LEU A 933 -57.97 -21.15 8.65
N ALA A 934 -58.08 -19.99 9.21
CA ALA A 934 -57.27 -18.83 8.85
C ALA A 934 -56.69 -18.17 10.09
N MET A 935 -55.54 -17.53 9.93
CA MET A 935 -54.91 -16.72 10.95
C MET A 935 -54.45 -15.40 10.38
N GLU A 936 -54.24 -14.44 11.22
CA GLU A 936 -53.67 -13.14 10.90
C GLU A 936 -52.42 -12.93 11.78
N ASN A 937 -51.24 -12.82 11.13
CA ASN A 937 -49.98 -12.50 11.80
C ASN A 937 -49.24 -11.42 11.03
N ASP A 938 -48.73 -10.42 11.72
CA ASP A 938 -47.94 -9.32 11.15
C ASP A 938 -48.59 -8.64 9.90
N GLY A 939 -49.91 -8.51 9.93
CA GLY A 939 -50.69 -7.90 8.84
C GLY A 939 -50.85 -8.81 7.61
N GLN A 940 -50.51 -10.10 7.72
CA GLN A 940 -50.72 -11.10 6.67
C GLN A 940 -51.77 -12.10 7.07
N ALA A 941 -52.67 -12.41 6.15
CA ALA A 941 -53.62 -13.49 6.27
C ALA A 941 -53.01 -14.77 5.72
N GLN A 942 -53.05 -15.85 6.50
CA GLN A 942 -52.69 -17.20 6.08
C GLN A 942 -53.82 -18.15 6.41
N PHE A 943 -54.07 -19.09 5.53
CA PHE A 943 -55.18 -20.05 5.76
C PHE A 943 -54.85 -21.46 5.22
N ILE A 944 -55.52 -22.46 5.78
CA ILE A 944 -55.40 -23.84 5.35
C ILE A 944 -56.81 -24.39 5.11
N VAL A 945 -56.99 -25.22 4.07
CA VAL A 945 -58.20 -25.95 3.74
C VAL A 945 -57.87 -27.42 3.79
N THR A 946 -58.61 -28.18 4.57
CA THR A 946 -58.46 -29.64 4.66
C THR A 946 -59.83 -30.31 4.43
N ILE A 947 -59.85 -31.36 3.58
CA ILE A 947 -61.03 -32.13 3.22
C ILE A 947 -60.68 -33.59 3.36
N ASP A 948 -61.62 -34.40 3.85
CA ASP A 948 -61.38 -35.85 3.92
C ASP A 948 -61.48 -36.52 2.53
N ASP A 949 -60.91 -37.73 2.44
CA ASP A 949 -60.81 -38.44 1.17
C ASP A 949 -62.16 -38.93 0.64
N ALA A 950 -63.18 -39.09 1.49
CA ALA A 950 -64.54 -39.52 1.07
C ALA A 950 -65.25 -38.36 0.37
N LEU A 951 -65.11 -37.16 0.87
CA LEU A 951 -65.65 -35.95 0.26
C LEU A 951 -64.87 -35.53 -0.99
N THR A 952 -63.59 -35.79 -1.01
CA THR A 952 -62.76 -35.57 -2.21
C THR A 952 -63.24 -36.50 -3.37
N LYS A 953 -63.62 -37.74 -3.09
CA LYS A 953 -64.21 -38.68 -4.09
C LYS A 953 -65.59 -38.22 -4.55
N ARG A 954 -66.30 -37.44 -3.77
CA ARG A 954 -67.60 -36.84 -4.12
C ARG A 954 -67.47 -35.55 -4.94
N GLY A 955 -66.21 -35.09 -5.28
CA GLY A 955 -65.93 -33.97 -6.16
C GLY A 955 -65.51 -32.70 -5.47
N LEU A 956 -65.44 -32.66 -4.14
CA LEU A 956 -64.88 -31.51 -3.42
C LEU A 956 -63.33 -31.45 -3.55
N ASN A 957 -62.77 -30.23 -3.64
CA ASN A 957 -61.34 -30.03 -3.86
C ASN A 957 -60.81 -28.86 -3.04
N ALA A 958 -59.96 -29.18 -2.06
CA ALA A 958 -59.38 -28.16 -1.18
C ALA A 958 -58.55 -27.08 -1.95
N GLY A 959 -57.89 -27.49 -3.03
CA GLY A 959 -57.13 -26.54 -3.87
C GLY A 959 -58.05 -25.52 -4.55
N LYS A 960 -59.25 -25.92 -5.02
CA LYS A 960 -60.23 -24.99 -5.61
C LYS A 960 -60.82 -24.06 -4.56
N ILE A 961 -61.13 -24.55 -3.38
CA ILE A 961 -61.65 -23.74 -2.26
C ILE A 961 -60.58 -22.75 -1.81
N ALA A 962 -59.33 -23.23 -1.67
CA ALA A 962 -58.22 -22.35 -1.31
C ALA A 962 -57.96 -21.26 -2.36
N ALA A 963 -58.08 -21.55 -3.65
CA ALA A 963 -57.95 -20.56 -4.72
C ALA A 963 -59.08 -19.53 -4.65
N ALA A 964 -60.34 -19.95 -4.44
CA ALA A 964 -61.49 -19.06 -4.30
C ALA A 964 -61.42 -18.15 -3.05
N VAL A 965 -60.96 -18.69 -1.90
CA VAL A 965 -60.68 -17.92 -0.70
C VAL A 965 -59.58 -16.88 -0.97
N ALA A 966 -58.48 -17.31 -1.60
CA ALA A 966 -57.36 -16.41 -1.95
C ALA A 966 -57.79 -15.29 -2.89
N GLU A 967 -58.60 -15.58 -3.91
CA GLU A 967 -59.10 -14.61 -4.87
C GLU A 967 -59.90 -13.49 -4.15
N ARG A 968 -60.79 -13.87 -3.21
CA ARG A 968 -61.55 -12.91 -2.41
C ARG A 968 -60.72 -12.05 -1.49
N LEU A 969 -59.58 -12.57 -1.09
CA LEU A 969 -58.58 -11.86 -0.25
C LEU A 969 -57.51 -11.11 -1.06
N GLY A 970 -57.57 -11.15 -2.39
CA GLY A 970 -56.54 -10.57 -3.25
C GLY A 970 -55.16 -11.23 -3.10
N GLY A 971 -55.14 -12.51 -2.74
CA GLY A 971 -53.93 -13.28 -2.47
C GLY A 971 -53.71 -14.45 -3.41
N ARG A 972 -52.93 -15.45 -2.97
CA ARG A 972 -52.66 -16.68 -3.70
C ARG A 972 -52.95 -17.90 -2.84
N GLY A 973 -53.63 -18.91 -3.41
CA GLY A 973 -53.91 -20.15 -2.72
C GLY A 973 -53.96 -21.33 -3.68
N GLY A 974 -53.74 -22.54 -3.16
CA GLY A 974 -53.80 -23.77 -3.95
C GLY A 974 -53.21 -24.95 -3.19
N GLY A 975 -53.31 -26.12 -3.76
CA GLY A 975 -52.79 -27.34 -3.15
C GLY A 975 -53.40 -28.62 -3.73
N ARG A 976 -53.32 -29.70 -2.97
CA ARG A 976 -53.85 -31.00 -3.33
C ARG A 976 -55.37 -31.04 -3.12
N PRO A 977 -56.12 -31.99 -3.70
CA PRO A 977 -57.57 -32.13 -3.51
C PRO A 977 -57.99 -32.25 -2.06
N ASN A 978 -57.22 -32.88 -1.18
CA ASN A 978 -57.50 -33.08 0.24
C ASN A 978 -56.86 -32.08 1.20
N SER A 979 -55.85 -31.29 0.75
CA SER A 979 -55.17 -30.31 1.59
C SER A 979 -54.58 -29.19 0.74
N ALA A 980 -54.89 -27.94 1.07
CA ALA A 980 -54.42 -26.76 0.37
C ALA A 980 -54.18 -25.61 1.36
N GLN A 981 -53.37 -24.64 0.96
CA GLN A 981 -53.05 -23.46 1.76
C GLN A 981 -52.99 -22.22 0.89
N GLY A 982 -53.12 -21.06 1.53
CA GLY A 982 -53.01 -19.79 0.85
C GLY A 982 -52.76 -18.65 1.82
N GLY A 983 -52.54 -17.45 1.25
CA GLY A 983 -52.33 -16.26 2.03
C GLY A 983 -52.54 -15.01 1.21
N SER A 984 -52.71 -13.88 1.90
CA SER A 984 -52.84 -12.55 1.36
C SER A 984 -52.15 -11.51 2.28
N ASN A 985 -51.65 -10.44 1.71
CA ASN A 985 -51.19 -9.27 2.48
C ASN A 985 -52.32 -8.32 2.86
N ASP A 986 -53.57 -8.63 2.48
CA ASP A 986 -54.77 -7.87 2.85
C ASP A 986 -55.64 -8.67 3.81
N THR A 987 -55.73 -8.23 5.08
CA THR A 987 -56.44 -8.92 6.15
C THR A 987 -57.84 -8.34 6.36
N ARG A 988 -58.23 -7.21 5.69
CA ARG A 988 -59.48 -6.45 5.95
C ARG A 988 -60.76 -7.29 5.80
N ASN A 989 -60.74 -8.18 4.82
CA ASN A 989 -61.91 -9.04 4.53
C ASN A 989 -61.77 -10.47 5.05
N LEU A 990 -60.69 -10.80 5.78
CA LEU A 990 -60.40 -12.15 6.21
C LEU A 990 -61.59 -12.80 6.95
N ARG A 991 -62.12 -12.15 7.99
CA ARG A 991 -63.22 -12.69 8.80
C ARG A 991 -64.52 -12.88 8.01
N ALA A 992 -64.84 -11.93 7.12
CA ALA A 992 -66.04 -12.01 6.27
C ALA A 992 -65.89 -13.12 5.25
N THR A 993 -64.74 -13.26 4.59
CA THR A 993 -64.45 -14.33 3.61
C THR A 993 -64.53 -15.74 4.24
N ILE A 994 -63.98 -15.90 5.45
CA ILE A 994 -64.05 -17.16 6.16
C ILE A 994 -65.43 -17.49 6.64
N ALA A 995 -66.21 -16.48 7.09
CA ALA A 995 -67.62 -16.68 7.48
C ALA A 995 -68.52 -17.13 6.30
N GLU A 996 -68.22 -16.66 5.09
CA GLU A 996 -68.99 -17.02 3.86
C GLU A 996 -68.49 -18.32 3.21
N ALA A 997 -67.55 -19.05 3.85
CA ALA A 997 -66.97 -20.28 3.31
C ALA A 997 -68.04 -21.36 2.95
N GLY A 998 -69.15 -21.36 3.57
CA GLY A 998 -70.30 -22.25 3.24
C GLY A 998 -70.70 -22.14 1.77
N ALA A 999 -70.74 -20.95 1.22
CA ALA A 999 -71.07 -20.72 -0.20
C ALA A 999 -70.03 -21.27 -1.19
N LEU A 1000 -68.80 -21.62 -0.74
CA LEU A 1000 -67.74 -22.18 -1.56
C LEU A 1000 -67.78 -23.72 -1.61
N ILE A 1001 -68.67 -24.33 -0.79
CA ILE A 1001 -68.87 -25.80 -0.65
C ILE A 1001 -70.21 -26.20 -1.18
N ALA A 1002 -71.14 -25.24 -1.25
CA ALA A 1002 -72.49 -25.39 -1.82
C ALA A 1002 -72.48 -25.56 -3.35
#